data_5c35c93f75cb0ac8e9695886f29f0c65
#
_entry.id   5c35c93f75cb0ac8e9695886f29f0c65
#
_cell.length_a   1.000
_cell.length_b   1.000
_cell.length_c   1.000
_cell.angle_alpha   90.00
_cell.angle_beta   90.00
_cell.angle_gamma   90.00
#
_symmetry.space_group_name_H-M   'P 1'
#
loop_
_entity.id
_entity.type
_entity.pdbx_description
1 polymer ?
#
loop_
_entity_poly.entity_id
_entity_poly.type
_entity_poly.pdbx_seq_one_letter_code
_entity_poly.pdbx_strand_id
1 'polypeptide(L)'
;MYYQKKNSFSSVIKRYSSNLFKTQSNENNTSINLEDLPFTYKEHSLSAEDEEKITKILKKQIIFQDVSQEILSIIECEMIKMTLPEGKTVYDLNDEGHFFYIISKGKLISQVQNNINNTLTDWCTFGEISLFNEKRREEVIITKEETELYIIDGESFRDIQKRNNEMILKDRYNFLNNIFLFECLDKISKYNVAQKMKKKEFAPNTKIITQGEIGNTLYIIKEGMVSCRIGYKEIRRLSNNEYFGQNSILIDVKRSADIITLQSTVCYELSRQNLKEALTNDYIEVILFCFFKNAVEKNNNLKNILIESQLHGIFNCFSIQQYSKNECLYDPKNENKIKSLNKKLVLVIEGSIFKDKTLLADKSKFLGEELFNEVNNFSISEDIYVNPDAITLEADIFDIAKIMKIDLVKDKEKPLNILRAINKLKKIYLFRNLSDETLESIAKGMKKQKFKPNEYIIKENTEGDQFYLIIKGRVRITVKGNYIRDLDSGDYLGEHVLLTEHVLRTASAMAVDKVICYVLSKSEFEVILQDDTTKEYLMKKLALQDTEISLESLHYIKFLGKGKFGSVSLVHNKKNIYAIKAISRKSVEREKILAKYFVNERKIMLSLDHPFVVKMVKSMKNQNFCFLLIEFINGTNLDQ
;
A
#
# COMPACT_ATOMS: atom_id res chain seq x y z
N MET A 1 -12.83 7.12 25.53
CA MET A 1 -14.11 6.51 25.16
C MET A 1 -15.26 6.76 26.14
N TYR A 2 -15.07 6.73 27.46
CA TYR A 2 -16.14 6.94 28.46
C TYR A 2 -16.70 8.37 28.53
N TYR A 3 -15.90 9.41 28.25
CA TYR A 3 -16.35 10.83 28.31
C TYR A 3 -17.18 11.29 27.09
N GLN A 4 -17.04 10.62 25.93
CA GLN A 4 -17.91 10.89 24.77
C GLN A 4 -19.29 10.23 24.89
N LYS A 5 -19.40 9.12 25.66
CA LYS A 5 -20.70 8.42 25.91
C LYS A 5 -21.70 9.27 26.69
N LYS A 6 -21.26 10.06 27.68
CA LYS A 6 -22.17 10.92 28.49
C LYS A 6 -22.88 12.01 27.69
N ASN A 7 -22.20 12.57 26.66
CA ASN A 7 -22.78 13.64 25.85
C ASN A 7 -23.79 13.13 24.79
N SER A 8 -23.63 11.89 24.27
CA SER A 8 -24.56 11.32 23.31
C SER A 8 -25.88 10.90 23.98
N PHE A 9 -25.80 10.26 25.13
CA PHE A 9 -26.97 9.77 25.87
C PHE A 9 -27.92 10.92 26.28
N SER A 10 -27.38 11.98 26.91
CA SER A 10 -28.16 13.17 27.26
C SER A 10 -28.76 13.89 26.05
N SER A 11 -28.09 13.85 24.88
CA SER A 11 -28.61 14.47 23.65
C SER A 11 -29.75 13.65 23.01
N VAL A 12 -29.68 12.31 23.05
CA VAL A 12 -30.72 11.42 22.54
C VAL A 12 -31.99 11.57 23.36
N ILE A 13 -31.89 11.53 24.69
CA ILE A 13 -33.05 11.72 25.58
C ILE A 13 -33.65 13.11 25.43
N LYS A 14 -32.82 14.18 25.29
CA LYS A 14 -33.32 15.53 25.03
C LYS A 14 -34.08 15.65 23.71
N ARG A 15 -33.62 15.00 22.63
CA ARG A 15 -34.34 14.94 21.36
C ARG A 15 -35.66 14.19 21.48
N TYR A 16 -35.65 13.04 22.15
CA TYR A 16 -36.89 12.26 22.39
C TYR A 16 -37.90 13.07 23.19
N SER A 17 -37.46 13.70 24.28
CA SER A 17 -38.30 14.56 25.13
C SER A 17 -38.85 15.76 24.36
N SER A 18 -38.03 16.44 23.55
CA SER A 18 -38.48 17.60 22.76
C SER A 18 -39.52 17.22 21.70
N ASN A 19 -39.48 16.02 21.15
CA ASN A 19 -40.47 15.54 20.19
C ASN A 19 -41.80 15.14 20.87
N LEU A 20 -41.75 14.52 22.04
CA LEU A 20 -42.93 14.19 22.83
C LEU A 20 -43.66 15.41 23.39
N PHE A 21 -42.95 16.55 23.64
CA PHE A 21 -43.51 17.75 24.22
C PHE A 21 -43.93 18.82 23.20
N LYS A 22 -43.58 18.68 21.91
CA LYS A 22 -44.05 19.60 20.85
C LYS A 22 -45.55 19.64 20.66
N THR A 23 -46.27 18.67 21.20
CA THR A 23 -47.75 18.63 21.12
C THR A 23 -48.48 19.44 22.23
N GLN A 24 -47.77 20.09 23.19
CA GLN A 24 -48.41 20.76 24.31
C GLN A 24 -47.97 22.20 24.65
N SER A 25 -47.03 22.81 23.96
CA SER A 25 -46.69 24.20 24.31
C SER A 25 -46.12 24.99 23.15
N ASN A 26 -46.76 26.14 22.88
CA ASN A 26 -46.19 27.30 22.24
C ASN A 26 -45.05 27.84 23.11
N GLU A 27 -43.93 28.17 22.45
CA GLU A 27 -42.89 29.13 22.86
C GLU A 27 -42.48 29.14 24.35
N ASN A 28 -41.38 28.45 24.68
CA ASN A 28 -40.30 28.99 25.50
C ASN A 28 -39.18 27.94 25.68
N ASN A 29 -37.94 28.37 25.46
CA ASN A 29 -36.69 27.64 25.71
C ASN A 29 -36.53 27.37 27.23
N THR A 30 -37.18 26.36 27.77
CA THR A 30 -36.92 25.88 29.12
C THR A 30 -36.14 24.59 29.04
N SER A 31 -35.00 24.51 29.67
CA SER A 31 -34.21 23.31 29.89
C SER A 31 -35.11 22.22 30.51
N ILE A 32 -35.44 21.18 29.74
CA ILE A 32 -36.21 20.04 30.25
C ILE A 32 -35.36 19.33 31.29
N ASN A 33 -35.86 19.28 32.52
CA ASN A 33 -35.25 18.54 33.61
C ASN A 33 -35.52 17.03 33.34
N LEU A 34 -34.50 16.20 33.36
CA LEU A 34 -34.61 14.75 33.07
C LEU A 34 -35.49 14.01 34.09
N GLU A 35 -35.72 14.63 35.27
CA GLU A 35 -36.56 14.09 36.33
C GLU A 35 -38.08 14.28 36.09
N ASP A 36 -38.45 15.19 35.17
CA ASP A 36 -39.86 15.50 34.85
C ASP A 36 -40.40 14.73 33.64
N LEU A 37 -39.70 13.70 33.19
CA LEU A 37 -40.12 12.90 32.03
C LEU A 37 -41.25 11.95 32.39
N PRO A 38 -42.32 11.84 31.57
CA PRO A 38 -43.45 10.94 31.81
C PRO A 38 -43.14 9.46 31.53
N PHE A 39 -41.88 9.06 31.53
CA PHE A 39 -41.43 7.69 31.30
C PHE A 39 -40.17 7.42 32.12
N THR A 40 -39.95 6.18 32.50
CA THR A 40 -38.72 5.72 33.14
C THR A 40 -37.76 5.16 32.11
N TYR A 41 -36.48 5.49 32.25
CA TYR A 41 -35.40 4.93 31.42
C TYR A 41 -34.31 4.35 32.32
N LYS A 42 -33.58 3.37 31.83
CA LYS A 42 -32.40 2.82 32.49
C LYS A 42 -31.20 2.92 31.60
N GLU A 43 -30.10 3.47 32.17
CA GLU A 43 -28.77 3.28 31.59
C GLU A 43 -28.41 1.79 31.70
N HIS A 44 -27.95 1.15 30.61
CA HIS A 44 -28.22 -0.19 30.33
C HIS A 44 -27.11 -1.17 30.32
N SER A 45 -27.24 -2.31 30.83
CA SER A 45 -26.72 -3.59 30.36
C SER A 45 -27.90 -4.45 29.87
N LEU A 46 -27.92 -4.80 28.56
CA LEU A 46 -28.82 -5.80 28.03
C LEU A 46 -28.60 -7.12 28.79
N SER A 47 -29.63 -7.85 29.13
CA SER A 47 -29.44 -9.21 29.57
C SER A 47 -28.93 -10.04 28.38
N ALA A 48 -28.09 -11.04 28.62
CA ALA A 48 -27.59 -11.90 27.55
C ALA A 48 -28.74 -12.56 26.73
N GLU A 49 -29.88 -12.76 27.35
CA GLU A 49 -31.08 -13.31 26.70
C GLU A 49 -31.74 -12.28 25.75
N ASP A 50 -31.82 -11.00 26.17
CA ASP A 50 -32.38 -9.95 25.34
C ASP A 50 -31.44 -9.63 24.17
N GLU A 51 -30.10 -9.60 24.39
CA GLU A 51 -29.09 -9.44 23.35
C GLU A 51 -29.23 -10.48 22.24
N GLU A 52 -29.37 -11.76 22.61
CA GLU A 52 -29.58 -12.85 21.63
C GLU A 52 -30.89 -12.68 20.84
N LYS A 53 -31.97 -12.26 21.51
CA LYS A 53 -33.27 -12.01 20.85
C LYS A 53 -33.19 -10.80 19.91
N ILE A 54 -32.62 -9.70 20.36
CA ILE A 54 -32.44 -8.49 19.55
C ILE A 54 -31.60 -8.80 18.32
N THR A 55 -30.46 -9.48 18.48
CA THR A 55 -29.60 -9.90 17.35
C THR A 55 -30.39 -10.70 16.32
N LYS A 56 -31.23 -11.68 16.77
CA LYS A 56 -32.05 -12.49 15.87
C LYS A 56 -33.09 -11.67 15.12
N ILE A 57 -33.67 -10.67 15.79
CA ILE A 57 -34.69 -9.79 15.20
C ILE A 57 -34.05 -8.84 14.20
N LEU A 58 -32.95 -8.20 14.57
CA LEU A 58 -32.21 -7.30 13.67
C LEU A 58 -31.78 -8.04 12.39
N LYS A 59 -31.25 -9.26 12.49
CA LYS A 59 -30.85 -10.07 11.32
C LYS A 59 -32.01 -10.45 10.40
N LYS A 60 -33.24 -10.47 10.87
CA LYS A 60 -34.44 -10.70 10.03
C LYS A 60 -34.85 -9.48 9.23
N GLN A 61 -34.45 -8.28 9.66
CA GLN A 61 -34.75 -7.05 8.96
C GLN A 61 -33.81 -6.89 7.76
N ILE A 62 -34.35 -6.58 6.59
CA ILE A 62 -33.57 -6.40 5.34
C ILE A 62 -32.41 -5.43 5.54
N ILE A 63 -32.62 -4.38 6.31
CA ILE A 63 -31.66 -3.30 6.59
C ILE A 63 -30.44 -3.73 7.39
N PHE A 64 -30.51 -4.84 8.11
CA PHE A 64 -29.41 -5.36 8.95
C PHE A 64 -28.82 -6.68 8.42
N GLN A 65 -29.29 -7.23 7.29
CA GLN A 65 -28.86 -8.53 6.78
C GLN A 65 -27.35 -8.57 6.45
N ASP A 66 -26.79 -7.47 5.94
CA ASP A 66 -25.39 -7.36 5.57
C ASP A 66 -24.51 -6.77 6.68
N VAL A 67 -25.06 -6.53 7.88
CA VAL A 67 -24.33 -5.95 9.01
C VAL A 67 -23.60 -7.06 9.77
N SER A 68 -22.30 -6.84 10.04
CA SER A 68 -21.50 -7.81 10.81
C SER A 68 -21.96 -7.93 12.25
N GLN A 69 -21.69 -9.08 12.89
CA GLN A 69 -22.03 -9.31 14.29
C GLN A 69 -21.43 -8.25 15.23
N GLU A 70 -20.20 -7.82 14.95
CA GLU A 70 -19.51 -6.78 15.72
C GLU A 70 -20.26 -5.43 15.69
N ILE A 71 -20.80 -5.09 14.53
CA ILE A 71 -21.58 -3.86 14.37
C ILE A 71 -22.98 -4.00 15.01
N LEU A 72 -23.61 -5.16 14.92
CA LEU A 72 -24.85 -5.42 15.64
C LEU A 72 -24.66 -5.25 17.14
N SER A 73 -23.58 -5.78 17.71
CA SER A 73 -23.25 -5.58 19.14
C SER A 73 -23.01 -4.11 19.50
N ILE A 74 -22.44 -3.30 18.59
CA ILE A 74 -22.32 -1.85 18.82
C ILE A 74 -23.69 -1.17 18.80
N ILE A 75 -24.57 -1.55 17.86
CA ILE A 75 -25.94 -1.05 17.77
C ILE A 75 -26.70 -1.40 19.03
N GLU A 76 -26.60 -2.63 19.51
CA GLU A 76 -27.21 -3.12 20.76
C GLU A 76 -26.71 -2.33 21.98
N CYS A 77 -25.42 -2.01 22.02
CA CYS A 77 -24.87 -1.17 23.10
C CYS A 77 -25.35 0.28 23.08
N GLU A 78 -25.78 0.81 21.96
CA GLU A 78 -26.31 2.18 21.83
C GLU A 78 -27.86 2.21 22.00
N MET A 79 -28.54 1.05 22.14
CA MET A 79 -29.98 1.00 22.39
C MET A 79 -30.30 1.44 23.82
N ILE A 80 -31.38 2.18 23.97
CA ILE A 80 -31.91 2.66 25.25
C ILE A 80 -33.19 1.88 25.54
N LYS A 81 -33.33 1.35 26.77
CA LYS A 81 -34.56 0.74 27.24
C LYS A 81 -35.46 1.80 27.87
N MET A 82 -36.71 1.85 27.45
CA MET A 82 -37.71 2.80 27.90
C MET A 82 -39.02 2.07 28.23
N THR A 83 -39.69 2.51 29.29
CA THR A 83 -41.02 2.01 29.67
C THR A 83 -42.04 3.13 29.54
N LEU A 84 -43.11 2.85 28.83
CA LEU A 84 -44.24 3.77 28.61
C LEU A 84 -45.51 3.23 29.27
N PRO A 85 -46.31 4.08 29.93
CA PRO A 85 -47.59 3.67 30.49
C PRO A 85 -48.65 3.38 29.40
N GLU A 86 -49.76 2.78 29.76
CA GLU A 86 -50.89 2.56 28.89
C GLU A 86 -51.46 3.87 28.32
N GLY A 87 -51.97 3.85 27.09
CA GLY A 87 -52.62 4.97 26.42
C GLY A 87 -51.67 6.05 25.91
N LYS A 88 -50.34 5.83 25.98
CA LYS A 88 -49.34 6.81 25.54
C LYS A 88 -49.10 6.72 24.03
N THR A 89 -49.15 7.85 23.33
CA THR A 89 -48.70 7.95 21.93
C THR A 89 -47.16 7.93 21.87
N VAL A 90 -46.61 6.99 21.09
CA VAL A 90 -45.17 6.88 20.86
C VAL A 90 -44.72 7.89 19.82
N TYR A 91 -45.47 8.03 18.74
CA TYR A 91 -45.36 9.10 17.72
C TYR A 91 -46.71 9.26 17.01
N ASP A 92 -46.93 10.45 16.46
CA ASP A 92 -48.14 10.82 15.74
C ASP A 92 -47.94 10.86 14.22
N LEU A 93 -49.05 10.93 13.49
CA LEU A 93 -49.03 11.10 12.03
C LEU A 93 -48.30 12.38 11.65
N ASN A 94 -47.45 12.31 10.63
CA ASN A 94 -46.62 13.41 10.15
C ASN A 94 -45.49 13.88 11.11
N ASP A 95 -45.27 13.22 12.25
CA ASP A 95 -44.08 13.46 13.06
C ASP A 95 -42.79 13.17 12.28
N GLU A 96 -41.71 13.87 12.62
CA GLU A 96 -40.37 13.54 12.11
C GLU A 96 -39.90 12.21 12.69
N GLY A 97 -39.46 11.30 11.82
CA GLY A 97 -39.01 9.97 12.24
C GLY A 97 -37.54 9.95 12.63
N HIS A 98 -37.24 9.94 13.93
CA HIS A 98 -35.85 9.94 14.41
C HIS A 98 -35.43 8.60 15.02
N PHE A 99 -36.37 7.74 15.40
CA PHE A 99 -36.10 6.53 16.18
C PHE A 99 -36.68 5.28 15.56
N PHE A 100 -35.97 4.17 15.77
CA PHE A 100 -36.42 2.81 15.51
C PHE A 100 -36.67 2.10 16.84
N TYR A 101 -37.67 1.24 16.89
CA TYR A 101 -38.18 0.65 18.10
C TYR A 101 -38.25 -0.85 18.00
N ILE A 102 -37.94 -1.55 19.10
CA ILE A 102 -38.19 -3.00 19.33
C ILE A 102 -39.00 -3.12 20.61
N ILE A 103 -40.15 -3.82 20.55
CA ILE A 103 -40.97 -4.07 21.71
C ILE A 103 -40.34 -5.19 22.53
N SER A 104 -39.88 -4.92 23.75
CA SER A 104 -39.39 -5.94 24.67
C SER A 104 -40.58 -6.68 25.32
N LYS A 105 -41.57 -5.92 25.78
CA LYS A 105 -42.75 -6.41 26.42
C LYS A 105 -43.90 -5.43 26.25
N GLY A 106 -45.10 -5.90 25.98
CA GLY A 106 -46.29 -5.09 25.93
C GLY A 106 -46.99 -5.11 24.57
N LYS A 107 -48.02 -4.29 24.46
CA LYS A 107 -48.91 -4.26 23.30
C LYS A 107 -49.18 -2.83 22.84
N LEU A 108 -48.97 -2.60 21.54
CA LEU A 108 -49.25 -1.31 20.88
C LEU A 108 -50.22 -1.53 19.72
N ILE A 109 -50.88 -0.46 19.35
CA ILE A 109 -51.70 -0.42 18.12
C ILE A 109 -51.14 0.64 17.17
N SER A 110 -51.14 0.28 15.90
CA SER A 110 -50.93 1.18 14.79
C SER A 110 -52.28 1.66 14.27
N GLN A 111 -52.41 2.99 14.07
CA GLN A 111 -53.62 3.61 13.54
C GLN A 111 -53.31 4.47 12.33
N VAL A 112 -54.11 4.28 11.28
CA VAL A 112 -54.07 5.15 10.07
C VAL A 112 -55.49 5.70 9.89
N GLN A 113 -55.66 7.02 9.85
CA GLN A 113 -56.96 7.70 9.72
C GLN A 113 -58.01 7.24 10.77
N ASN A 114 -57.57 7.09 12.03
CA ASN A 114 -58.35 6.63 13.17
C ASN A 114 -58.86 5.16 13.11
N ASN A 115 -58.47 4.39 12.11
CA ASN A 115 -58.72 2.96 12.06
C ASN A 115 -57.53 2.17 12.57
N ILE A 116 -57.75 1.13 13.39
CA ILE A 116 -56.70 0.21 13.84
C ILE A 116 -56.25 -0.58 12.64
N ASN A 117 -54.99 -0.42 12.27
CA ASN A 117 -54.39 -1.10 11.13
C ASN A 117 -53.72 -2.41 11.56
N ASN A 118 -52.89 -2.34 12.62
CA ASN A 118 -52.16 -3.49 13.12
C ASN A 118 -52.08 -3.47 14.66
N THR A 119 -51.94 -4.63 15.25
CA THR A 119 -51.55 -4.80 16.66
C THR A 119 -50.13 -5.32 16.71
N LEU A 120 -49.26 -4.59 17.41
CA LEU A 120 -47.85 -4.92 17.63
C LEU A 120 -47.71 -5.50 19.05
N THR A 121 -46.98 -6.59 19.18
CA THR A 121 -46.75 -7.31 20.44
C THR A 121 -45.27 -7.54 20.68
N ASP A 122 -44.91 -8.23 21.76
CA ASP A 122 -43.56 -8.55 22.15
C ASP A 122 -42.68 -8.96 20.96
N TRP A 123 -41.52 -8.40 20.89
CA TRP A 123 -40.47 -8.64 19.87
C TRP A 123 -40.84 -8.22 18.43
N CYS A 124 -41.90 -7.45 18.24
CA CYS A 124 -42.16 -6.73 17.00
C CYS A 124 -41.29 -5.47 16.89
N THR A 125 -41.03 -5.04 15.66
CA THR A 125 -40.28 -3.80 15.35
C THR A 125 -41.17 -2.83 14.62
N PHE A 126 -40.88 -1.53 14.76
CA PHE A 126 -41.53 -0.46 14.01
C PHE A 126 -40.65 0.78 13.90
N GLY A 127 -40.96 1.61 12.92
CA GLY A 127 -40.23 2.87 12.69
C GLY A 127 -38.89 2.72 11.97
N GLU A 128 -38.64 1.60 11.28
CA GLU A 128 -37.37 1.29 10.57
C GLU A 128 -37.05 2.27 9.44
N ILE A 129 -38.07 2.85 8.80
CA ILE A 129 -37.87 3.81 7.68
C ILE A 129 -37.08 5.04 8.13
N SER A 130 -37.25 5.45 9.38
CA SER A 130 -36.55 6.61 9.94
C SER A 130 -35.05 6.43 10.14
N LEU A 131 -34.55 5.21 10.13
CA LEU A 131 -33.12 4.96 10.22
C LEU A 131 -32.36 5.46 8.98
N PHE A 132 -33.03 5.47 7.81
CA PHE A 132 -32.40 5.82 6.53
C PHE A 132 -32.78 7.19 6.00
N ASN A 133 -34.05 7.52 6.17
CA ASN A 133 -34.62 8.75 5.62
C ASN A 133 -35.37 9.47 6.74
N GLU A 134 -35.22 10.78 6.82
CA GLU A 134 -36.01 11.64 7.70
C GLU A 134 -37.45 11.80 7.17
N LYS A 135 -38.05 10.66 6.75
CA LYS A 135 -39.44 10.65 6.34
C LYS A 135 -40.35 10.83 7.54
N ARG A 136 -41.44 11.56 7.31
CA ARG A 136 -42.49 11.74 8.29
C ARG A 136 -43.24 10.43 8.54
N ARG A 137 -43.78 10.28 9.75
CA ARG A 137 -44.56 9.10 10.16
C ARG A 137 -45.86 9.02 9.38
N GLU A 138 -46.18 7.81 8.91
CA GLU A 138 -47.37 7.55 8.11
C GLU A 138 -48.53 6.94 8.95
N GLU A 139 -48.27 6.69 10.23
CA GLU A 139 -49.18 6.08 11.19
C GLU A 139 -49.00 6.68 12.59
N VAL A 140 -50.00 6.45 13.45
CA VAL A 140 -49.95 6.76 14.88
C VAL A 140 -49.73 5.48 15.66
N ILE A 141 -48.78 5.46 16.59
CA ILE A 141 -48.53 4.30 17.46
C ILE A 141 -48.91 4.63 18.90
N ILE A 142 -49.79 3.82 19.51
CA ILE A 142 -50.30 4.03 20.85
C ILE A 142 -50.14 2.76 21.69
N THR A 143 -49.67 2.89 22.93
CA THR A 143 -49.60 1.77 23.90
C THR A 143 -50.98 1.37 24.40
N LYS A 144 -51.25 0.06 24.47
CA LYS A 144 -52.50 -0.51 25.03
C LYS A 144 -52.34 -1.10 26.41
N GLU A 145 -51.14 -1.19 26.87
CA GLU A 145 -50.75 -1.58 28.24
C GLU A 145 -49.37 -1.00 28.52
N GLU A 146 -48.90 -1.10 29.76
CA GLU A 146 -47.51 -0.71 30.07
C GLU A 146 -46.54 -1.46 29.17
N THR A 147 -45.71 -0.70 28.42
CA THR A 147 -44.90 -1.26 27.33
C THR A 147 -43.43 -0.89 27.52
N GLU A 148 -42.57 -1.91 27.42
CA GLU A 148 -41.12 -1.75 27.41
C GLU A 148 -40.59 -1.76 25.97
N LEU A 149 -39.80 -0.77 25.60
CA LEU A 149 -39.23 -0.59 24.27
C LEU A 149 -37.72 -0.48 24.33
N TYR A 150 -37.03 -1.12 23.41
CA TYR A 150 -35.65 -0.76 23.04
C TYR A 150 -35.71 0.22 21.87
N ILE A 151 -34.98 1.32 21.98
CA ILE A 151 -34.93 2.37 20.96
C ILE A 151 -33.52 2.65 20.51
N ILE A 152 -33.34 2.92 19.22
CA ILE A 152 -32.10 3.44 18.67
C ILE A 152 -32.36 4.72 17.87
N ASP A 153 -31.53 5.71 18.09
CA ASP A 153 -31.56 6.97 17.32
C ASP A 153 -31.01 6.77 15.92
N GLY A 154 -31.72 7.26 14.90
CA GLY A 154 -31.35 7.13 13.51
C GLY A 154 -30.03 7.84 13.16
N GLU A 155 -29.69 8.94 13.82
CA GLU A 155 -28.40 9.61 13.62
C GLU A 155 -27.25 8.75 14.13
N SER A 156 -27.38 8.21 15.36
CA SER A 156 -26.40 7.28 15.92
C SER A 156 -26.22 6.03 15.04
N PHE A 157 -27.31 5.48 14.52
CA PHE A 157 -27.28 4.35 13.59
C PHE A 157 -26.52 4.69 12.29
N ARG A 158 -26.81 5.82 11.67
CA ARG A 158 -26.13 6.28 10.45
C ARG A 158 -24.63 6.50 10.68
N ASP A 159 -24.26 7.05 11.83
CA ASP A 159 -22.85 7.24 12.22
C ASP A 159 -22.13 5.90 12.40
N ILE A 160 -22.76 4.92 13.03
CA ILE A 160 -22.20 3.57 13.19
C ILE A 160 -22.00 2.93 11.81
N GLN A 161 -23.00 2.99 10.94
CA GLN A 161 -22.89 2.46 9.58
C GLN A 161 -21.80 3.16 8.76
N LYS A 162 -21.70 4.49 8.85
CA LYS A 162 -20.66 5.25 8.16
C LYS A 162 -19.25 4.80 8.59
N ARG A 163 -19.02 4.70 9.90
CA ARG A 163 -17.73 4.21 10.45
C ARG A 163 -17.43 2.80 10.02
N ASN A 164 -18.43 1.91 10.01
CA ASN A 164 -18.27 0.54 9.53
C ASN A 164 -17.87 0.51 8.05
N ASN A 165 -18.56 1.26 7.21
CA ASN A 165 -18.25 1.34 5.78
C ASN A 165 -16.84 1.89 5.54
N GLU A 166 -16.42 2.88 6.32
CA GLU A 166 -15.04 3.41 6.28
C GLU A 166 -14.01 2.36 6.68
N MET A 167 -14.29 1.55 7.73
CA MET A 167 -13.41 0.45 8.14
C MET A 167 -13.31 -0.64 7.06
N ILE A 168 -14.45 -1.10 6.53
CA ILE A 168 -14.49 -2.10 5.45
C ILE A 168 -13.72 -1.60 4.23
N LEU A 169 -13.91 -0.35 3.85
CA LEU A 169 -13.23 0.26 2.73
C LEU A 169 -11.72 0.34 2.95
N LYS A 170 -11.29 0.73 4.15
CA LYS A 170 -9.88 0.76 4.54
C LYS A 170 -9.23 -0.63 4.50
N ASP A 171 -9.94 -1.66 4.96
CA ASP A 171 -9.46 -3.04 4.90
C ASP A 171 -9.32 -3.53 3.46
N ARG A 172 -10.31 -3.27 2.60
CA ARG A 172 -10.25 -3.58 1.17
C ARG A 172 -9.09 -2.85 0.48
N TYR A 173 -8.92 -1.55 0.78
CA TYR A 173 -7.80 -0.77 0.25
C TYR A 173 -6.44 -1.35 0.66
N ASN A 174 -6.28 -1.70 1.95
CA ASN A 174 -5.05 -2.30 2.45
C ASN A 174 -4.80 -3.69 1.83
N PHE A 175 -5.86 -4.47 1.64
CA PHE A 175 -5.78 -5.78 1.01
C PHE A 175 -5.25 -5.69 -0.43
N LEU A 176 -5.67 -4.69 -1.21
CA LEU A 176 -5.20 -4.47 -2.59
C LEU A 176 -3.69 -4.21 -2.69
N ASN A 177 -3.02 -3.78 -1.60
CA ASN A 177 -1.55 -3.61 -1.59
C ASN A 177 -0.80 -4.96 -1.69
N ASN A 178 -1.46 -6.08 -1.40
CA ASN A 178 -0.88 -7.42 -1.47
C ASN A 178 -1.26 -8.16 -2.77
N ILE A 179 -2.06 -7.53 -3.64
CA ILE A 179 -2.52 -8.14 -4.88
C ILE A 179 -1.68 -7.65 -6.04
N PHE A 180 -0.89 -8.55 -6.63
CA PHE A 180 0.05 -8.24 -7.70
C PHE A 180 -0.55 -7.39 -8.84
N LEU A 181 -1.81 -7.65 -9.18
CA LEU A 181 -2.53 -6.96 -10.25
C LEU A 181 -2.82 -5.49 -9.94
N PHE A 182 -2.89 -5.11 -8.66
CA PHE A 182 -3.30 -3.78 -8.19
C PHE A 182 -2.24 -3.08 -7.31
N GLU A 183 -1.14 -3.75 -7.00
CA GLU A 183 -0.10 -3.26 -6.08
C GLU A 183 0.44 -1.89 -6.50
N CYS A 184 0.64 -1.67 -7.81
CA CYS A 184 1.19 -0.44 -8.38
C CYS A 184 0.17 0.64 -8.74
N LEU A 185 -1.13 0.43 -8.48
CA LEU A 185 -2.14 1.48 -8.67
C LEU A 185 -1.84 2.69 -7.78
N ASP A 186 -2.13 3.89 -8.27
CA ASP A 186 -2.13 5.09 -7.46
C ASP A 186 -3.20 5.04 -6.36
N LYS A 187 -3.10 5.95 -5.39
CA LYS A 187 -3.99 5.94 -4.21
C LYS A 187 -5.46 6.11 -4.57
N ILE A 188 -5.77 6.96 -5.56
CA ILE A 188 -7.15 7.28 -5.95
C ILE A 188 -7.76 6.09 -6.68
N SER A 189 -7.07 5.55 -7.68
CA SER A 189 -7.48 4.36 -8.43
C SER A 189 -7.68 3.15 -7.51
N LYS A 190 -6.77 2.93 -6.55
CA LYS A 190 -6.88 1.86 -5.57
C LYS A 190 -8.09 2.03 -4.65
N TYR A 191 -8.37 3.26 -4.21
CA TYR A 191 -9.56 3.57 -3.41
C TYR A 191 -10.85 3.31 -4.19
N ASN A 192 -10.93 3.73 -5.45
CA ASN A 192 -12.07 3.50 -6.31
C ASN A 192 -12.33 2.00 -6.56
N VAL A 193 -11.26 1.21 -6.80
CA VAL A 193 -11.38 -0.26 -6.91
C VAL A 193 -11.89 -0.86 -5.61
N ALA A 194 -11.35 -0.46 -4.45
CA ALA A 194 -11.78 -0.95 -3.14
C ALA A 194 -13.26 -0.70 -2.85
N GLN A 195 -13.82 0.44 -3.30
CA GLN A 195 -15.25 0.74 -3.19
C GLN A 195 -16.12 -0.23 -4.00
N LYS A 196 -15.64 -0.69 -5.15
CA LYS A 196 -16.40 -1.57 -6.06
C LYS A 196 -16.26 -3.06 -5.74
N MET A 197 -15.35 -3.43 -4.83
CA MET A 197 -15.19 -4.83 -4.39
C MET A 197 -16.42 -5.30 -3.62
N LYS A 198 -16.93 -6.48 -3.96
CA LYS A 198 -18.02 -7.15 -3.24
C LYS A 198 -17.49 -8.40 -2.56
N LYS A 199 -17.74 -8.54 -1.26
CA LYS A 199 -17.40 -9.77 -0.51
C LYS A 199 -18.39 -10.87 -0.89
N LYS A 200 -17.88 -12.07 -1.15
CA LYS A 200 -18.68 -13.27 -1.42
C LYS A 200 -18.09 -14.47 -0.73
N GLU A 201 -18.95 -15.26 -0.11
CA GLU A 201 -18.58 -16.45 0.64
C GLU A 201 -19.09 -17.70 -0.08
N PHE A 202 -18.25 -18.71 -0.14
CA PHE A 202 -18.54 -19.98 -0.80
C PHE A 202 -18.31 -21.14 0.15
N ALA A 203 -19.27 -22.06 0.20
CA ALA A 203 -19.14 -23.32 0.93
C ALA A 203 -18.06 -24.22 0.29
N PRO A 204 -17.50 -25.18 1.02
CA PRO A 204 -16.61 -26.19 0.46
C PRO A 204 -17.26 -26.93 -0.73
N ASN A 205 -16.43 -27.34 -1.70
CA ASN A 205 -16.85 -28.04 -2.94
C ASN A 205 -17.81 -27.24 -3.84
N THR A 206 -17.87 -25.93 -3.70
CA THR A 206 -18.66 -25.06 -4.58
C THR A 206 -17.87 -24.76 -5.85
N LYS A 207 -18.49 -24.97 -7.03
CA LYS A 207 -17.93 -24.56 -8.32
C LYS A 207 -18.23 -23.08 -8.55
N ILE A 208 -17.20 -22.22 -8.49
CA ILE A 208 -17.30 -20.77 -8.68
C ILE A 208 -17.28 -20.40 -10.16
N ILE A 209 -16.45 -21.07 -10.94
CA ILE A 209 -16.29 -20.86 -12.38
C ILE A 209 -16.38 -22.21 -13.08
N THR A 210 -17.08 -22.23 -14.24
CA THR A 210 -17.16 -23.39 -15.13
C THR A 210 -16.32 -23.16 -16.39
N GLN A 211 -15.47 -24.13 -16.74
CA GLN A 211 -14.67 -24.12 -17.97
C GLN A 211 -15.57 -23.94 -19.21
N GLY A 212 -15.16 -23.07 -20.14
CA GLY A 212 -15.87 -22.83 -21.40
C GLY A 212 -16.99 -21.78 -21.33
N GLU A 213 -17.42 -21.35 -20.14
CA GLU A 213 -18.40 -20.28 -19.98
C GLU A 213 -17.79 -18.90 -20.31
N ILE A 214 -18.66 -17.96 -20.70
CA ILE A 214 -18.29 -16.55 -20.83
C ILE A 214 -18.36 -15.94 -19.42
N GLY A 215 -17.30 -15.25 -19.02
CA GLY A 215 -17.23 -14.62 -17.70
C GLY A 215 -16.81 -13.15 -17.79
N ASN A 216 -17.29 -12.36 -16.85
CA ASN A 216 -16.98 -10.93 -16.74
C ASN A 216 -16.55 -10.51 -15.32
N THR A 217 -16.18 -11.47 -14.48
CA THR A 217 -15.85 -11.23 -13.06
C THR A 217 -14.48 -11.79 -12.72
N LEU A 218 -13.68 -10.97 -12.05
CA LEU A 218 -12.43 -11.31 -11.38
C LEU A 218 -12.74 -11.65 -9.92
N TYR A 219 -12.16 -12.71 -9.42
CA TYR A 219 -12.23 -13.12 -8.02
C TYR A 219 -10.85 -13.05 -7.37
N ILE A 220 -10.77 -12.45 -6.18
CA ILE A 220 -9.54 -12.36 -5.39
C ILE A 220 -9.80 -13.07 -4.07
N ILE A 221 -8.99 -14.07 -3.75
CA ILE A 221 -9.15 -14.89 -2.56
C ILE A 221 -8.68 -14.10 -1.33
N LYS A 222 -9.61 -13.78 -0.43
CA LYS A 222 -9.29 -13.18 0.87
C LYS A 222 -8.84 -14.26 1.85
N GLU A 223 -9.64 -15.33 1.94
CA GLU A 223 -9.42 -16.45 2.84
C GLU A 223 -9.88 -17.74 2.16
N GLY A 224 -9.15 -18.82 2.35
CA GLY A 224 -9.54 -20.12 1.82
C GLY A 224 -8.60 -20.64 0.73
N MET A 225 -9.08 -21.67 0.03
CA MET A 225 -8.31 -22.34 -1.02
C MET A 225 -9.25 -22.88 -2.11
N VAL A 226 -8.85 -22.71 -3.36
CA VAL A 226 -9.57 -23.25 -4.52
C VAL A 226 -8.66 -24.14 -5.38
N SER A 227 -9.26 -25.13 -6.02
CA SER A 227 -8.65 -26.00 -7.03
C SER A 227 -8.99 -25.48 -8.42
N CYS A 228 -7.98 -25.28 -9.26
CA CYS A 228 -8.11 -24.95 -10.66
C CYS A 228 -7.98 -26.25 -11.49
N ARG A 229 -9.01 -26.61 -12.28
CA ARG A 229 -9.07 -27.87 -13.02
C ARG A 229 -9.38 -27.65 -14.50
N ILE A 230 -8.71 -28.42 -15.34
CA ILE A 230 -9.04 -28.53 -16.76
C ILE A 230 -9.55 -29.96 -17.00
N GLY A 231 -10.82 -30.10 -17.34
CA GLY A 231 -11.51 -31.39 -17.28
C GLY A 231 -11.47 -31.97 -15.87
N TYR A 232 -10.99 -33.22 -15.74
CA TYR A 232 -10.86 -33.89 -14.44
C TYR A 232 -9.51 -33.65 -13.73
N LYS A 233 -8.54 -33.02 -14.39
CA LYS A 233 -7.17 -32.86 -13.87
C LYS A 233 -7.02 -31.56 -13.12
N GLU A 234 -6.59 -31.65 -11.85
CA GLU A 234 -6.15 -30.49 -11.09
C GLU A 234 -4.82 -29.98 -11.66
N ILE A 235 -4.77 -28.71 -12.04
CA ILE A 235 -3.60 -28.05 -12.60
C ILE A 235 -2.81 -27.32 -11.53
N ARG A 236 -3.54 -26.58 -10.66
CA ARG A 236 -2.94 -25.83 -9.55
C ARG A 236 -3.96 -25.54 -8.47
N ARG A 237 -3.49 -25.18 -7.29
CA ARG A 237 -4.28 -24.62 -6.19
C ARG A 237 -3.97 -23.15 -6.05
N LEU A 238 -4.99 -22.37 -5.66
CA LEU A 238 -4.87 -20.95 -5.36
C LEU A 238 -5.33 -20.72 -3.94
N SER A 239 -4.63 -19.83 -3.24
CA SER A 239 -4.82 -19.51 -1.83
C SER A 239 -4.94 -18.00 -1.59
N ASN A 240 -4.84 -17.57 -0.35
CA ASN A 240 -4.97 -16.16 0.05
C ASN A 240 -4.07 -15.23 -0.78
N ASN A 241 -4.61 -14.07 -1.17
CA ASN A 241 -4.00 -13.03 -1.99
C ASN A 241 -3.77 -13.42 -3.46
N GLU A 242 -4.17 -14.62 -3.87
CA GLU A 242 -4.19 -15.00 -5.28
C GLU A 242 -5.55 -14.68 -5.91
N TYR A 243 -5.60 -14.65 -7.24
CA TYR A 243 -6.79 -14.26 -7.99
C TYR A 243 -7.00 -15.18 -9.19
N PHE A 244 -8.24 -15.26 -9.65
CA PHE A 244 -8.64 -16.06 -10.82
C PHE A 244 -9.75 -15.35 -11.62
N GLY A 245 -9.90 -15.76 -12.88
CA GLY A 245 -10.89 -15.19 -13.80
C GLY A 245 -10.42 -13.91 -14.52
N GLN A 246 -9.15 -13.52 -14.38
CA GLN A 246 -8.56 -12.33 -14.99
C GLN A 246 -8.58 -12.35 -16.52
N ASN A 247 -8.43 -13.52 -17.14
CA ASN A 247 -8.33 -13.64 -18.60
C ASN A 247 -9.60 -13.12 -19.30
N SER A 248 -10.77 -13.45 -18.79
CA SER A 248 -12.03 -12.98 -19.35
C SER A 248 -12.32 -11.48 -19.09
N ILE A 249 -11.55 -10.86 -18.19
CA ILE A 249 -11.60 -9.42 -17.96
C ILE A 249 -10.65 -8.67 -18.91
N LEU A 250 -9.43 -9.19 -19.07
CA LEU A 250 -8.35 -8.54 -19.82
C LEU A 250 -8.48 -8.73 -21.34
N ILE A 251 -8.91 -9.91 -21.81
CA ILE A 251 -8.86 -10.28 -23.24
C ILE A 251 -10.15 -10.90 -23.79
N ASP A 252 -11.25 -10.83 -23.06
CA ASP A 252 -12.59 -11.27 -23.49
C ASP A 252 -12.65 -12.73 -24.02
N VAL A 253 -12.00 -13.65 -23.33
CA VAL A 253 -11.99 -15.06 -23.66
C VAL A 253 -12.88 -15.88 -22.73
N LYS A 254 -13.30 -17.05 -23.18
CA LYS A 254 -14.00 -18.04 -22.34
C LYS A 254 -13.15 -18.47 -21.16
N ARG A 255 -13.79 -18.92 -20.09
CA ARG A 255 -13.13 -19.48 -18.91
C ARG A 255 -12.25 -20.66 -19.27
N SER A 256 -10.97 -20.60 -18.96
CA SER A 256 -10.00 -21.64 -19.34
C SER A 256 -10.06 -22.88 -18.44
N ALA A 257 -10.62 -22.76 -17.23
CA ALA A 257 -10.66 -23.84 -16.24
C ALA A 257 -11.87 -23.74 -15.33
N ASP A 258 -12.23 -24.88 -14.72
CA ASP A 258 -13.13 -24.94 -13.55
C ASP A 258 -12.40 -24.42 -12.31
N ILE A 259 -13.11 -23.67 -11.47
CA ILE A 259 -12.61 -23.26 -10.14
C ILE A 259 -13.55 -23.79 -9.09
N ILE A 260 -13.03 -24.63 -8.20
CA ILE A 260 -13.81 -25.33 -7.17
C ILE A 260 -13.18 -25.07 -5.81
N THR A 261 -13.98 -24.67 -4.83
CA THR A 261 -13.52 -24.46 -3.45
C THR A 261 -13.13 -25.79 -2.80
N LEU A 262 -11.98 -25.81 -2.12
CA LEU A 262 -11.54 -26.97 -1.33
C LEU A 262 -11.97 -26.89 0.12
N GLN A 263 -12.26 -25.68 0.59
CA GLN A 263 -12.72 -25.36 1.94
C GLN A 263 -13.66 -24.15 1.89
N SER A 264 -14.23 -23.74 3.01
CA SER A 264 -14.93 -22.47 3.09
C SER A 264 -14.02 -21.35 2.60
N THR A 265 -14.48 -20.59 1.61
CA THR A 265 -13.64 -19.62 0.89
C THR A 265 -14.34 -18.28 0.77
N VAL A 266 -13.64 -17.23 1.15
CA VAL A 266 -14.09 -15.84 1.04
C VAL A 266 -13.34 -15.19 -0.11
N CYS A 267 -14.07 -14.66 -1.08
CA CYS A 267 -13.51 -13.91 -2.20
C CYS A 267 -14.04 -12.48 -2.23
N TYR A 268 -13.23 -11.58 -2.78
CA TYR A 268 -13.73 -10.32 -3.32
C TYR A 268 -13.96 -10.48 -4.81
N GLU A 269 -15.14 -10.09 -5.28
CA GLU A 269 -15.50 -10.07 -6.69
C GLU A 269 -15.45 -8.65 -7.26
N LEU A 270 -14.94 -8.53 -8.49
CA LEU A 270 -14.88 -7.31 -9.30
C LEU A 270 -15.34 -7.63 -10.70
N SER A 271 -16.49 -7.09 -11.10
CA SER A 271 -16.96 -7.23 -12.48
C SER A 271 -16.19 -6.30 -13.42
N ARG A 272 -16.23 -6.62 -14.73
CA ARG A 272 -15.71 -5.75 -15.80
C ARG A 272 -16.30 -4.35 -15.71
N GLN A 273 -17.60 -4.23 -15.44
CA GLN A 273 -18.28 -2.95 -15.27
C GLN A 273 -17.73 -2.18 -14.06
N ASN A 274 -17.55 -2.85 -12.92
CA ASN A 274 -17.00 -2.23 -11.72
C ASN A 274 -15.58 -1.69 -11.96
N LEU A 275 -14.76 -2.42 -12.73
CA LEU A 275 -13.40 -1.97 -13.09
C LEU A 275 -13.42 -0.76 -14.04
N LYS A 276 -14.33 -0.73 -15.03
CA LYS A 276 -14.53 0.43 -15.90
C LYS A 276 -14.93 1.68 -15.11
N GLU A 277 -15.85 1.53 -14.16
CA GLU A 277 -16.29 2.63 -13.30
C GLU A 277 -15.19 3.11 -12.33
N ALA A 278 -14.32 2.23 -11.86
CA ALA A 278 -13.25 2.54 -10.93
C ALA A 278 -12.00 3.14 -11.59
N LEU A 279 -11.64 2.66 -12.80
CA LEU A 279 -10.36 2.91 -13.47
C LEU A 279 -10.51 3.57 -14.84
N THR A 280 -11.72 4.03 -15.22
CA THR A 280 -12.06 4.54 -16.54
C THR A 280 -12.17 3.47 -17.64
N ASN A 281 -12.48 3.89 -18.87
CA ASN A 281 -12.64 2.97 -20.01
C ASN A 281 -11.35 2.21 -20.36
N ASP A 282 -10.20 2.78 -20.03
CA ASP A 282 -8.86 2.20 -20.32
C ASP A 282 -8.36 1.28 -19.21
N TYR A 283 -9.28 0.74 -18.39
CA TYR A 283 -8.96 -0.10 -17.23
C TYR A 283 -8.03 -1.28 -17.55
N ILE A 284 -8.13 -1.84 -18.78
CA ILE A 284 -7.26 -2.94 -19.22
C ILE A 284 -5.81 -2.48 -19.28
N GLU A 285 -5.57 -1.33 -19.92
CA GLU A 285 -4.23 -0.74 -20.04
C GLU A 285 -3.65 -0.40 -18.67
N VAL A 286 -4.45 0.20 -17.79
CA VAL A 286 -4.04 0.52 -16.41
C VAL A 286 -3.64 -0.74 -15.64
N ILE A 287 -4.43 -1.81 -15.71
CA ILE A 287 -4.15 -3.08 -15.03
C ILE A 287 -2.90 -3.75 -15.61
N LEU A 288 -2.77 -3.79 -16.93
CA LEU A 288 -1.61 -4.39 -17.59
C LEU A 288 -0.34 -3.60 -17.32
N PHE A 289 -0.42 -2.27 -17.29
CA PHE A 289 0.71 -1.43 -16.90
C PHE A 289 1.14 -1.70 -15.44
N CYS A 290 0.19 -1.83 -14.51
CA CYS A 290 0.50 -2.23 -13.13
C CYS A 290 1.17 -3.60 -13.07
N PHE A 291 0.66 -4.57 -13.82
CA PHE A 291 1.25 -5.90 -13.91
C PHE A 291 2.69 -5.84 -14.45
N PHE A 292 2.91 -5.11 -15.53
CA PHE A 292 4.22 -4.89 -16.13
C PHE A 292 5.19 -4.20 -15.15
N LYS A 293 4.77 -3.09 -14.53
CA LYS A 293 5.59 -2.35 -13.56
C LYS A 293 6.00 -3.24 -12.40
N ASN A 294 5.08 -4.00 -11.83
CA ASN A 294 5.36 -4.96 -10.76
C ASN A 294 6.34 -6.06 -11.18
N ALA A 295 6.18 -6.60 -12.38
CA ALA A 295 7.09 -7.61 -12.91
C ALA A 295 8.50 -7.05 -13.09
N VAL A 296 8.63 -5.81 -13.58
CA VAL A 296 9.92 -5.11 -13.70
C VAL A 296 10.57 -4.89 -12.34
N GLU A 297 9.81 -4.42 -11.34
CA GLU A 297 10.34 -4.16 -9.99
C GLU A 297 10.85 -5.43 -9.29
N LYS A 298 10.21 -6.57 -9.56
CA LYS A 298 10.60 -7.88 -9.01
C LYS A 298 11.72 -8.56 -9.83
N ASN A 299 12.03 -8.07 -11.03
CA ASN A 299 13.11 -8.57 -11.85
C ASN A 299 14.42 -7.82 -11.58
N ASN A 300 15.42 -8.51 -11.04
CA ASN A 300 16.69 -7.90 -10.64
C ASN A 300 17.50 -7.33 -11.81
N ASN A 301 17.34 -7.84 -13.02
CA ASN A 301 18.03 -7.37 -14.21
C ASN A 301 17.34 -6.11 -14.76
N LEU A 302 16.04 -6.20 -15.07
CA LEU A 302 15.27 -5.12 -15.68
C LEU A 302 15.13 -3.89 -14.77
N LYS A 303 14.91 -4.08 -13.47
CA LYS A 303 14.86 -3.00 -12.48
C LYS A 303 16.08 -2.09 -12.50
N ASN A 304 17.25 -2.61 -12.86
CA ASN A 304 18.49 -1.85 -12.92
C ASN A 304 18.76 -1.23 -14.30
N ILE A 305 17.95 -1.60 -15.30
CA ILE A 305 18.12 -1.15 -16.69
C ILE A 305 17.02 -0.14 -17.05
N LEU A 306 15.76 -0.45 -16.71
CA LEU A 306 14.62 0.37 -17.08
C LEU A 306 14.45 1.56 -16.12
N ILE A 307 14.35 2.77 -16.67
CA ILE A 307 14.19 4.01 -15.90
C ILE A 307 12.71 4.24 -15.65
N GLU A 308 12.32 4.55 -14.41
CA GLU A 308 10.92 4.71 -14.01
C GLU A 308 10.18 5.75 -14.87
N SER A 309 10.82 6.86 -15.23
CA SER A 309 10.23 7.90 -16.09
C SER A 309 9.93 7.43 -17.53
N GLN A 310 10.55 6.35 -17.98
CA GLN A 310 10.37 5.79 -19.33
C GLN A 310 9.46 4.56 -19.36
N LEU A 311 9.07 4.01 -18.19
CA LEU A 311 8.32 2.75 -18.11
C LEU A 311 7.00 2.80 -18.90
N HIS A 312 6.30 3.94 -18.92
CA HIS A 312 5.06 4.07 -19.67
C HIS A 312 5.31 4.03 -21.19
N GLY A 313 6.32 4.75 -21.67
CA GLY A 313 6.73 4.70 -23.09
C GLY A 313 7.17 3.29 -23.50
N ILE A 314 7.93 2.59 -22.64
CA ILE A 314 8.36 1.22 -22.87
C ILE A 314 7.16 0.26 -22.91
N PHE A 315 6.22 0.41 -21.97
CA PHE A 315 5.00 -0.41 -21.95
C PHE A 315 4.19 -0.26 -23.23
N ASN A 316 4.12 0.93 -23.81
CA ASN A 316 3.41 1.16 -25.08
C ASN A 316 4.03 0.44 -26.29
N CYS A 317 5.26 -0.09 -26.16
CA CYS A 317 5.85 -0.96 -27.17
C CYS A 317 5.30 -2.39 -27.11
N PHE A 318 4.63 -2.77 -26.02
CA PHE A 318 4.14 -4.13 -25.82
C PHE A 318 2.78 -4.35 -26.48
N SER A 319 2.61 -5.52 -27.07
CA SER A 319 1.33 -6.04 -27.57
C SER A 319 0.94 -7.32 -26.84
N ILE A 320 -0.37 -7.53 -26.67
CA ILE A 320 -0.91 -8.76 -26.06
C ILE A 320 -0.90 -9.85 -27.13
N GLN A 321 -0.37 -11.04 -26.78
CA GLN A 321 -0.41 -12.22 -27.60
C GLN A 321 -1.07 -13.37 -26.84
N GLN A 322 -1.75 -14.26 -27.58
CA GLN A 322 -2.40 -15.44 -27.03
C GLN A 322 -1.87 -16.67 -27.75
N TYR A 323 -1.58 -17.68 -26.97
CA TYR A 323 -1.04 -18.93 -27.46
C TYR A 323 -1.83 -20.11 -26.92
N SER A 324 -2.15 -21.04 -27.84
CA SER A 324 -2.80 -22.28 -27.47
C SER A 324 -1.80 -23.29 -26.92
N LYS A 325 -2.29 -24.25 -26.15
CA LYS A 325 -1.47 -25.34 -25.60
C LYS A 325 -0.67 -26.06 -26.69
N ASN A 326 0.61 -26.27 -26.42
CA ASN A 326 1.60 -26.87 -27.33
C ASN A 326 1.88 -26.04 -28.61
N GLU A 327 1.42 -24.80 -28.65
CA GLU A 327 1.82 -23.89 -29.72
C GLU A 327 3.32 -23.58 -29.59
N CYS A 328 4.03 -23.69 -30.69
CA CYS A 328 5.46 -23.43 -30.77
C CYS A 328 5.70 -21.93 -30.93
N LEU A 329 6.32 -21.30 -29.91
CA LEU A 329 6.74 -19.91 -29.95
C LEU A 329 7.99 -19.70 -30.81
N TYR A 330 8.86 -20.68 -30.82
CA TYR A 330 10.12 -20.67 -31.54
C TYR A 330 10.39 -22.06 -32.13
N ASP A 331 10.62 -22.10 -33.43
CA ASP A 331 10.98 -23.30 -34.16
C ASP A 331 12.27 -23.02 -34.93
N PRO A 332 13.41 -23.65 -34.57
CA PRO A 332 14.70 -23.41 -35.21
C PRO A 332 14.72 -23.83 -36.67
N LYS A 333 13.75 -24.64 -37.12
CA LYS A 333 13.62 -25.08 -38.51
C LYS A 333 12.80 -24.13 -39.40
N ASN A 334 12.15 -23.14 -38.78
CA ASN A 334 11.30 -22.18 -39.48
C ASN A 334 11.92 -20.77 -39.41
N GLU A 335 12.59 -20.33 -40.48
CA GLU A 335 13.29 -19.04 -40.54
C GLU A 335 12.41 -17.83 -40.21
N ASN A 336 11.11 -17.86 -40.47
CA ASN A 336 10.19 -16.77 -40.15
C ASN A 336 9.89 -16.67 -38.65
N LYS A 337 9.86 -17.82 -37.93
CA LYS A 337 9.70 -17.85 -36.46
C LYS A 337 11.01 -17.57 -35.74
N ILE A 338 12.16 -17.94 -36.32
CA ILE A 338 13.50 -17.60 -35.79
C ILE A 338 13.70 -16.09 -35.66
N LYS A 339 13.27 -15.32 -36.66
CA LYS A 339 13.43 -13.85 -36.67
C LYS A 339 12.55 -13.15 -35.63
N SER A 340 11.47 -13.77 -35.17
CA SER A 340 10.49 -13.09 -34.29
C SER A 340 10.85 -13.12 -32.81
N LEU A 341 11.32 -14.23 -32.26
CA LEU A 341 11.56 -14.36 -30.80
C LEU A 341 12.96 -13.90 -30.41
N ASN A 342 13.95 -14.01 -31.28
CA ASN A 342 15.35 -13.61 -31.00
C ASN A 342 15.52 -12.11 -30.69
N LYS A 343 14.46 -11.32 -30.82
CA LYS A 343 14.48 -9.85 -30.63
C LYS A 343 13.37 -9.34 -29.73
N LYS A 344 12.63 -10.23 -29.05
CA LYS A 344 11.49 -9.84 -28.22
C LYS A 344 11.77 -10.00 -26.73
N LEU A 345 11.34 -9.01 -25.97
CA LEU A 345 11.12 -9.13 -24.54
C LEU A 345 9.69 -9.60 -24.32
N VAL A 346 9.52 -10.74 -23.67
CA VAL A 346 8.23 -11.39 -23.43
C VAL A 346 7.94 -11.41 -21.93
N LEU A 347 6.79 -10.88 -21.51
CA LEU A 347 6.29 -10.98 -20.13
C LEU A 347 5.09 -11.94 -20.11
N VAL A 348 5.16 -12.99 -19.33
CA VAL A 348 4.07 -13.96 -19.18
C VAL A 348 3.03 -13.41 -18.21
N ILE A 349 1.81 -13.16 -18.72
CA ILE A 349 0.65 -12.77 -17.90
C ILE A 349 -0.02 -14.00 -17.30
N GLU A 350 -0.19 -15.04 -18.10
CA GLU A 350 -0.80 -16.31 -17.71
C GLU A 350 -0.18 -17.46 -18.49
N GLY A 351 -0.20 -18.66 -17.91
CA GLY A 351 0.41 -19.84 -18.53
C GLY A 351 1.89 -19.97 -18.19
N SER A 352 2.59 -20.82 -18.96
CA SER A 352 4.01 -21.09 -18.79
C SER A 352 4.67 -21.42 -20.13
N ILE A 353 5.91 -21.04 -20.26
CA ILE A 353 6.73 -21.26 -21.46
C ILE A 353 7.83 -22.27 -21.13
N PHE A 354 8.00 -23.27 -21.98
CA PHE A 354 8.92 -24.37 -21.79
C PHE A 354 9.89 -24.48 -22.96
N LYS A 355 11.08 -24.99 -22.66
CA LYS A 355 12.07 -25.50 -23.60
C LYS A 355 12.30 -26.97 -23.27
N ASP A 356 11.99 -27.90 -24.18
CA ASP A 356 12.10 -29.37 -24.00
C ASP A 356 11.37 -29.88 -22.78
N LYS A 357 10.97 -29.63 -21.90
CA LYS A 357 10.39 -29.97 -20.58
C LYS A 357 10.91 -29.08 -19.44
N THR A 358 11.87 -28.18 -19.75
CA THR A 358 12.39 -27.25 -18.78
C THR A 358 11.53 -25.97 -18.77
N LEU A 359 11.05 -25.55 -17.61
CA LEU A 359 10.32 -24.29 -17.45
C LEU A 359 11.28 -23.12 -17.68
N LEU A 360 10.99 -22.28 -18.68
CA LEU A 360 11.73 -21.05 -18.95
C LEU A 360 11.12 -19.84 -18.24
N ALA A 361 9.81 -19.67 -18.36
CA ALA A 361 9.09 -18.58 -17.74
C ALA A 361 7.67 -19.01 -17.36
N ASP A 362 7.20 -18.52 -16.24
CA ASP A 362 5.83 -18.64 -15.75
C ASP A 362 5.23 -17.26 -15.46
N LYS A 363 4.04 -17.23 -14.90
CA LYS A 363 3.32 -15.99 -14.58
C LYS A 363 4.21 -14.95 -13.89
N SER A 364 4.19 -13.73 -14.39
CA SER A 364 4.96 -12.54 -13.96
C SER A 364 6.48 -12.62 -14.22
N LYS A 365 6.94 -13.54 -15.01
CA LYS A 365 8.35 -13.65 -15.42
C LYS A 365 8.56 -13.13 -16.83
N PHE A 366 9.77 -12.58 -17.01
CA PHE A 366 10.25 -12.17 -18.33
C PHE A 366 11.07 -13.28 -18.98
N LEU A 367 10.99 -13.34 -20.32
CA LEU A 367 11.86 -14.10 -21.20
C LEU A 367 12.51 -13.11 -22.18
N GLY A 368 13.79 -13.29 -22.49
CA GLY A 368 14.52 -12.42 -23.42
C GLY A 368 15.20 -11.22 -22.73
N GLU A 369 15.21 -11.18 -21.40
CA GLU A 369 15.93 -10.12 -20.64
C GLU A 369 17.45 -10.18 -20.86
N GLU A 370 18.00 -11.33 -21.18
CA GLU A 370 19.41 -11.53 -21.51
C GLU A 370 19.81 -10.79 -22.78
N LEU A 371 18.87 -10.50 -23.68
CA LEU A 371 19.12 -9.74 -24.91
C LEU A 371 19.65 -8.32 -24.62
N PHE A 372 19.33 -7.76 -23.45
CA PHE A 372 19.95 -6.51 -23.01
C PHE A 372 21.41 -6.65 -22.61
N ASN A 373 21.89 -7.87 -22.34
CA ASN A 373 23.27 -8.13 -21.94
C ASN A 373 24.16 -8.58 -23.12
N GLU A 374 23.62 -9.40 -24.03
CA GLU A 374 24.38 -10.04 -25.14
C GLU A 374 23.48 -10.24 -26.36
N VAL A 375 23.33 -9.24 -27.21
CA VAL A 375 22.45 -9.26 -28.39
C VAL A 375 22.85 -10.34 -29.43
N ASN A 376 24.05 -10.90 -29.37
CA ASN A 376 24.58 -11.82 -30.40
C ASN A 376 24.75 -13.29 -29.99
N ASN A 377 24.57 -13.66 -28.72
CA ASN A 377 24.86 -15.03 -28.27
C ASN A 377 23.64 -15.86 -27.89
N PHE A 378 22.43 -15.35 -28.12
CA PHE A 378 21.23 -16.12 -27.88
C PHE A 378 20.92 -16.99 -29.10
N SER A 379 21.64 -18.07 -29.24
CA SER A 379 21.26 -19.16 -30.19
C SER A 379 20.34 -20.10 -29.45
N ILE A 380 19.04 -19.97 -29.65
CA ILE A 380 18.06 -20.99 -29.24
C ILE A 380 18.16 -22.09 -30.27
N SER A 381 18.66 -23.23 -29.85
CA SER A 381 18.84 -24.42 -30.75
C SER A 381 17.66 -25.40 -30.70
N GLU A 382 16.64 -25.14 -29.87
CA GLU A 382 15.59 -26.09 -29.54
C GLU A 382 14.21 -25.42 -29.51
N ASP A 383 13.15 -26.21 -29.66
CA ASP A 383 11.77 -25.73 -29.71
C ASP A 383 11.33 -25.10 -28.36
N ILE A 384 10.71 -23.94 -28.44
CA ILE A 384 10.05 -23.28 -27.28
C ILE A 384 8.55 -23.37 -27.48
N TYR A 385 7.84 -23.92 -26.52
CA TYR A 385 6.39 -24.15 -26.58
C TYR A 385 5.67 -23.69 -25.30
N VAL A 386 4.37 -23.55 -25.42
CA VAL A 386 3.46 -23.10 -24.36
C VAL A 386 2.72 -24.27 -23.74
N ASN A 387 2.59 -24.32 -22.41
CA ASN A 387 1.75 -25.30 -21.72
C ASN A 387 1.39 -24.85 -20.30
N PRO A 388 0.13 -24.66 -19.95
CA PRO A 388 -1.10 -24.66 -20.79
C PRO A 388 -1.17 -23.44 -21.71
N ASP A 389 -2.37 -23.12 -22.24
CA ASP A 389 -2.58 -21.88 -22.99
C ASP A 389 -1.95 -20.69 -22.27
N ALA A 390 -1.30 -19.79 -23.00
CA ALA A 390 -0.62 -18.65 -22.41
C ALA A 390 -1.08 -17.31 -22.99
N ILE A 391 -0.97 -16.31 -22.17
CA ILE A 391 -1.16 -14.89 -22.53
C ILE A 391 0.14 -14.19 -22.18
N THR A 392 0.67 -13.44 -23.14
CA THR A 392 1.92 -12.71 -22.99
C THR A 392 1.76 -11.24 -23.38
N LEU A 393 2.63 -10.40 -22.85
CA LEU A 393 2.96 -9.09 -23.39
C LEU A 393 4.31 -9.20 -24.09
N GLU A 394 4.36 -8.76 -25.35
CA GLU A 394 5.56 -8.88 -26.18
C GLU A 394 5.94 -7.56 -26.83
N ALA A 395 7.21 -7.20 -26.76
CA ALA A 395 7.76 -6.02 -27.39
C ALA A 395 9.08 -6.34 -28.10
N ASP A 396 9.32 -5.72 -29.24
CA ASP A 396 10.63 -5.77 -29.90
C ASP A 396 11.66 -5.00 -29.08
N ILE A 397 12.80 -5.59 -28.84
CA ILE A 397 13.86 -5.01 -28.02
C ILE A 397 14.44 -3.72 -28.65
N PHE A 398 14.39 -3.59 -29.98
CA PHE A 398 14.85 -2.38 -30.67
C PHE A 398 13.90 -1.21 -30.45
N ASP A 399 12.58 -1.46 -30.35
CA ASP A 399 11.61 -0.41 -30.03
C ASP A 399 11.82 0.08 -28.59
N ILE A 400 12.04 -0.85 -27.66
CA ILE A 400 12.39 -0.51 -26.28
C ILE A 400 13.70 0.30 -26.24
N ALA A 401 14.73 -0.15 -26.96
CA ALA A 401 16.03 0.51 -27.03
C ALA A 401 15.91 1.94 -27.60
N LYS A 402 15.03 2.14 -28.59
CA LYS A 402 14.75 3.46 -29.14
C LYS A 402 14.17 4.42 -28.12
N ILE A 403 13.19 3.96 -27.32
CA ILE A 403 12.64 4.75 -26.19
C ILE A 403 13.73 5.08 -25.17
N MET A 404 14.61 4.12 -24.89
CA MET A 404 15.74 4.29 -23.96
C MET A 404 16.88 5.11 -24.55
N LYS A 405 16.81 5.50 -25.83
CA LYS A 405 17.87 6.18 -26.60
C LYS A 405 19.18 5.39 -26.63
N ILE A 406 19.11 4.07 -26.78
CA ILE A 406 20.24 3.15 -26.85
C ILE A 406 20.42 2.64 -28.28
N ASP A 407 21.64 2.68 -28.80
CA ASP A 407 22.00 2.03 -30.07
C ASP A 407 22.56 0.63 -29.79
N LEU A 408 21.72 -0.40 -29.95
CA LEU A 408 22.08 -1.81 -29.70
C LEU A 408 23.04 -2.37 -30.79
N VAL A 409 23.22 -1.67 -31.90
CA VAL A 409 24.01 -2.14 -33.04
C VAL A 409 25.46 -1.68 -32.97
N LYS A 410 25.70 -0.44 -32.54
CA LYS A 410 27.01 0.19 -32.58
C LYS A 410 27.90 -0.03 -31.35
N ASP A 411 27.28 -0.15 -30.14
CA ASP A 411 28.05 -0.21 -28.89
C ASP A 411 27.37 -1.21 -27.91
N LYS A 412 27.74 -2.47 -27.99
CA LYS A 412 27.05 -3.58 -27.30
C LYS A 412 27.07 -3.55 -25.75
N GLU A 413 28.07 -2.94 -25.12
CA GLU A 413 28.20 -2.93 -23.65
C GLU A 413 28.09 -1.52 -23.02
N LYS A 414 28.48 -0.47 -23.70
CA LYS A 414 28.57 0.87 -23.12
C LYS A 414 27.24 1.50 -22.69
N PRO A 415 26.18 1.51 -23.53
CA PRO A 415 24.94 2.20 -23.18
C PRO A 415 24.24 1.58 -21.96
N LEU A 416 24.23 0.26 -21.85
CA LEU A 416 23.64 -0.45 -20.72
C LEU A 416 24.42 -0.25 -19.42
N ASN A 417 25.75 -0.23 -19.52
CA ASN A 417 26.58 0.07 -18.36
C ASN A 417 26.38 1.51 -17.87
N ILE A 418 26.18 2.46 -18.79
CA ILE A 418 25.86 3.86 -18.48
C ILE A 418 24.51 3.94 -17.74
N LEU A 419 23.46 3.30 -18.26
CA LEU A 419 22.13 3.30 -17.60
C LEU A 419 22.15 2.63 -16.23
N ARG A 420 22.86 1.50 -16.09
CA ARG A 420 23.06 0.87 -14.77
C ARG A 420 23.79 1.80 -13.80
N ALA A 421 24.78 2.52 -14.28
CA ALA A 421 25.49 3.51 -13.48
C ALA A 421 24.56 4.66 -13.07
N ILE A 422 23.79 5.25 -14.00
CA ILE A 422 22.83 6.33 -13.71
C ILE A 422 21.83 5.90 -12.65
N ASN A 423 21.20 4.73 -12.79
CA ASN A 423 20.22 4.23 -11.84
C ASN A 423 20.80 3.97 -10.44
N LYS A 424 22.06 3.59 -10.35
CA LYS A 424 22.76 3.46 -9.07
C LYS A 424 23.18 4.82 -8.52
N LEU A 425 23.67 5.74 -9.36
CA LEU A 425 24.03 7.10 -8.96
C LEU A 425 22.83 7.87 -8.39
N LYS A 426 21.63 7.72 -8.96
CA LYS A 426 20.38 8.30 -8.43
C LYS A 426 20.04 7.83 -7.00
N LYS A 427 20.53 6.68 -6.58
CA LYS A 427 20.32 6.17 -5.20
C LYS A 427 21.35 6.70 -4.21
N ILE A 428 22.48 7.22 -4.69
CA ILE A 428 23.55 7.78 -3.85
C ILE A 428 23.16 9.17 -3.37
N TYR A 429 23.21 9.41 -2.06
CA TYR A 429 22.86 10.70 -1.45
C TYR A 429 23.55 11.88 -2.13
N LEU A 430 24.83 11.73 -2.48
CA LEU A 430 25.62 12.78 -3.10
C LEU A 430 25.06 13.18 -4.49
N PHE A 431 24.65 12.23 -5.32
CA PHE A 431 24.32 12.43 -6.74
C PHE A 431 22.81 12.46 -7.05
N ARG A 432 21.95 12.02 -6.16
CA ARG A 432 20.52 11.76 -6.43
C ARG A 432 19.71 12.94 -6.97
N ASN A 433 20.15 14.18 -6.70
CA ASN A 433 19.44 15.40 -7.12
C ASN A 433 20.13 16.10 -8.29
N LEU A 434 21.15 15.49 -8.89
CA LEU A 434 21.76 16.00 -10.12
C LEU A 434 20.82 15.78 -11.30
N SER A 435 20.95 16.63 -12.32
CA SER A 435 20.19 16.47 -13.57
C SER A 435 20.55 15.15 -14.27
N ASP A 436 19.62 14.62 -15.05
CA ASP A 436 19.84 13.39 -15.81
C ASP A 436 21.02 13.53 -16.79
N GLU A 437 21.22 14.71 -17.34
CA GLU A 437 22.35 15.02 -18.23
C GLU A 437 23.71 14.98 -17.50
N THR A 438 23.77 15.52 -16.29
CA THR A 438 24.97 15.47 -15.45
C THR A 438 25.27 14.03 -15.01
N LEU A 439 24.24 13.27 -14.60
CA LEU A 439 24.38 11.86 -14.23
C LEU A 439 24.83 10.99 -15.41
N GLU A 440 24.35 11.28 -16.61
CA GLU A 440 24.76 10.59 -17.83
C GLU A 440 26.23 10.89 -18.14
N SER A 441 26.66 12.14 -18.01
CA SER A 441 28.05 12.55 -18.20
C SER A 441 28.98 11.86 -17.20
N ILE A 442 28.58 11.80 -15.92
CA ILE A 442 29.33 11.08 -14.88
C ILE A 442 29.42 9.59 -15.24
N ALA A 443 28.29 8.97 -15.61
CA ALA A 443 28.24 7.55 -15.96
C ALA A 443 29.08 7.21 -17.19
N LYS A 444 29.18 8.11 -18.19
CA LYS A 444 30.04 7.98 -19.37
C LYS A 444 31.54 8.03 -19.02
N GLY A 445 31.91 8.83 -18.01
CA GLY A 445 33.28 8.88 -17.50
C GLY A 445 33.69 7.67 -16.66
N MET A 446 32.74 6.87 -16.20
CA MET A 446 33.06 5.71 -15.36
C MET A 446 33.66 4.55 -16.17
N LYS A 447 34.70 3.91 -15.61
CA LYS A 447 35.34 2.71 -16.17
C LYS A 447 35.07 1.49 -15.33
N LYS A 448 34.79 0.33 -15.97
CA LYS A 448 34.57 -0.94 -15.30
C LYS A 448 35.90 -1.55 -14.87
N GLN A 449 36.04 -1.83 -13.56
CA GLN A 449 37.22 -2.49 -12.98
C GLN A 449 36.78 -3.73 -12.22
N LYS A 450 37.60 -4.79 -12.29
CA LYS A 450 37.35 -6.10 -11.62
C LYS A 450 38.45 -6.33 -10.58
N PHE A 451 38.04 -6.82 -9.40
CA PHE A 451 38.93 -7.18 -8.31
C PHE A 451 38.75 -8.64 -7.93
N LYS A 452 39.85 -9.33 -7.63
CA LYS A 452 39.87 -10.70 -7.16
C LYS A 452 39.56 -10.76 -5.66
N PRO A 453 39.08 -11.90 -5.12
CA PRO A 453 38.97 -12.06 -3.68
C PRO A 453 40.29 -11.74 -2.97
N ASN A 454 40.19 -11.06 -1.80
CA ASN A 454 41.31 -10.58 -0.98
C ASN A 454 42.18 -9.50 -1.64
N GLU A 455 41.79 -8.91 -2.77
CA GLU A 455 42.47 -7.78 -3.38
C GLU A 455 42.01 -6.49 -2.70
N TYR A 456 42.98 -5.61 -2.39
CA TYR A 456 42.69 -4.26 -1.88
C TYR A 456 42.23 -3.35 -3.00
N ILE A 457 41.06 -2.74 -2.83
CA ILE A 457 40.50 -1.69 -3.69
C ILE A 457 41.04 -0.34 -3.23
N ILE A 458 41.11 -0.12 -1.92
CA ILE A 458 41.66 1.05 -1.25
C ILE A 458 42.48 0.60 -0.07
N LYS A 459 43.62 1.27 0.18
CA LYS A 459 44.44 1.08 1.38
C LYS A 459 44.38 2.34 2.25
N GLU A 460 44.21 2.19 3.54
CA GLU A 460 44.25 3.26 4.54
C GLU A 460 45.58 4.01 4.49
N ASN A 461 45.58 5.33 4.72
CA ASN A 461 46.71 6.25 4.68
C ASN A 461 47.43 6.35 3.32
N THR A 462 46.84 5.88 2.23
CA THR A 462 47.33 6.15 0.88
C THR A 462 46.60 7.34 0.27
N GLU A 463 47.27 8.08 -0.60
CA GLU A 463 46.61 9.04 -1.47
C GLU A 463 45.71 8.28 -2.48
N GLY A 464 44.60 8.87 -2.81
CA GLY A 464 43.70 8.26 -3.81
C GLY A 464 42.94 9.35 -4.58
N ASP A 465 42.71 9.07 -5.83
CA ASP A 465 42.05 9.97 -6.80
C ASP A 465 40.78 9.37 -7.42
N GLN A 466 40.31 8.23 -6.88
CA GLN A 466 39.21 7.47 -7.50
C GLN A 466 38.05 7.26 -6.55
N PHE A 467 36.87 7.37 -7.12
CA PHE A 467 35.58 6.99 -6.55
C PHE A 467 35.15 5.64 -7.13
N TYR A 468 34.58 4.76 -6.30
CA TYR A 468 34.19 3.42 -6.68
C TYR A 468 32.70 3.19 -6.37
N LEU A 469 31.93 2.73 -7.34
CA LEU A 469 30.55 2.29 -7.22
C LEU A 469 30.49 0.77 -7.40
N ILE A 470 30.09 0.04 -6.36
CA ILE A 470 30.05 -1.43 -6.37
C ILE A 470 28.87 -1.89 -7.24
N ILE A 471 29.17 -2.66 -8.29
CA ILE A 471 28.18 -3.22 -9.21
C ILE A 471 27.84 -4.66 -8.84
N LYS A 472 28.84 -5.43 -8.42
CA LYS A 472 28.69 -6.82 -8.01
C LYS A 472 29.77 -7.19 -7.00
N GLY A 473 29.42 -8.05 -6.05
CA GLY A 473 30.33 -8.56 -5.02
C GLY A 473 30.26 -7.76 -3.74
N ARG A 474 31.07 -8.18 -2.75
CA ARG A 474 31.10 -7.64 -1.40
C ARG A 474 32.49 -7.08 -1.08
N VAL A 475 32.54 -5.92 -0.45
CA VAL A 475 33.77 -5.22 -0.05
C VAL A 475 33.80 -5.04 1.45
N ARG A 476 34.88 -5.47 2.10
CA ARG A 476 35.11 -5.32 3.53
C ARG A 476 35.86 -4.04 3.84
N ILE A 477 35.32 -3.24 4.76
CA ILE A 477 35.94 -2.00 5.23
C ILE A 477 36.60 -2.28 6.58
N THR A 478 37.87 -1.88 6.69
CA THR A 478 38.66 -1.97 7.92
C THR A 478 39.36 -0.64 8.21
N VAL A 479 39.51 -0.30 9.50
CA VAL A 479 40.30 0.87 9.96
C VAL A 479 41.31 0.36 10.98
N LYS A 480 42.58 0.63 10.78
CA LYS A 480 43.69 0.10 11.60
C LYS A 480 43.63 -1.43 11.80
N GLY A 481 43.22 -2.12 10.73
CA GLY A 481 43.03 -3.58 10.75
C GLY A 481 41.73 -4.09 11.39
N ASN A 482 40.98 -3.25 12.09
CA ASN A 482 39.71 -3.62 12.70
C ASN A 482 38.56 -3.61 11.70
N TYR A 483 37.70 -4.64 11.74
CA TYR A 483 36.48 -4.72 10.93
C TYR A 483 35.49 -3.61 11.30
N ILE A 484 34.99 -2.90 10.30
CA ILE A 484 33.97 -1.88 10.48
C ILE A 484 32.63 -2.34 9.91
N ARG A 485 32.57 -2.68 8.62
CA ARG A 485 31.37 -3.13 7.91
C ARG A 485 31.71 -3.76 6.58
N ASP A 486 30.76 -4.49 6.02
CA ASP A 486 30.79 -4.92 4.63
C ASP A 486 29.90 -3.98 3.78
N LEU A 487 30.29 -3.74 2.54
CA LEU A 487 29.55 -3.00 1.50
C LEU A 487 29.15 -3.98 0.41
N ASP A 488 27.90 -3.86 -0.05
CA ASP A 488 27.30 -4.72 -1.08
C ASP A 488 27.05 -3.98 -2.42
N SER A 489 26.54 -4.71 -3.39
CA SER A 489 26.17 -4.11 -4.70
C SER A 489 25.21 -2.94 -4.56
N GLY A 490 25.58 -1.78 -5.07
CA GLY A 490 24.85 -0.51 -4.96
C GLY A 490 25.47 0.47 -3.96
N ASP A 491 26.36 -0.01 -3.08
CA ASP A 491 27.15 0.85 -2.21
C ASP A 491 28.33 1.47 -2.95
N TYR A 492 28.95 2.47 -2.33
CA TYR A 492 30.05 3.23 -2.91
C TYR A 492 31.11 3.54 -1.86
N LEU A 493 32.28 3.90 -2.33
CA LEU A 493 33.43 4.28 -1.49
C LEU A 493 34.36 5.28 -2.21
N GLY A 494 35.04 6.10 -1.41
CA GLY A 494 36.00 7.05 -1.90
C GLY A 494 35.45 8.37 -2.42
N GLU A 495 34.21 8.72 -2.05
CA GLU A 495 33.51 9.95 -2.49
C GLU A 495 34.18 11.24 -2.08
N HIS A 496 34.88 11.26 -0.95
CA HIS A 496 35.61 12.47 -0.46
C HIS A 496 36.66 12.98 -1.43
N VAL A 497 37.29 12.07 -2.14
CA VAL A 497 38.37 12.41 -3.10
C VAL A 497 37.90 13.25 -4.27
N LEU A 498 36.63 13.10 -4.67
CA LEU A 498 36.08 13.83 -5.81
C LEU A 498 36.04 15.35 -5.59
N LEU A 499 35.91 15.78 -4.32
CA LEU A 499 35.62 17.17 -3.97
C LEU A 499 36.69 17.86 -3.10
N THR A 500 37.65 17.09 -2.56
CA THR A 500 38.69 17.62 -1.65
C THR A 500 40.09 17.37 -2.21
N GLU A 501 41.02 18.25 -1.91
CA GLU A 501 42.42 18.11 -2.32
C GLU A 501 43.24 17.40 -1.24
N HIS A 502 44.19 16.54 -1.65
CA HIS A 502 45.18 15.88 -0.78
C HIS A 502 44.58 15.10 0.41
N VAL A 503 43.53 14.32 0.18
CA VAL A 503 42.90 13.50 1.22
C VAL A 503 43.51 12.10 1.24
N LEU A 504 44.10 11.74 2.38
CA LEU A 504 44.48 10.36 2.64
C LEU A 504 43.25 9.49 2.88
N ARG A 505 43.29 8.27 2.40
CA ARG A 505 42.24 7.28 2.62
C ARG A 505 42.07 6.98 4.11
N THR A 506 40.87 7.14 4.64
CA THR A 506 40.52 6.96 6.06
C THR A 506 40.30 5.51 6.45
N ALA A 507 40.17 4.61 5.50
CA ALA A 507 39.94 3.19 5.70
C ALA A 507 40.52 2.36 4.57
N SER A 508 40.79 1.10 4.85
CA SER A 508 41.07 0.07 3.84
C SER A 508 39.79 -0.60 3.37
N ALA A 509 39.71 -0.85 2.06
CA ALA A 509 38.63 -1.59 1.43
C ALA A 509 39.17 -2.80 0.67
N MET A 510 38.72 -4.00 1.02
CA MET A 510 39.20 -5.27 0.45
C MET A 510 38.04 -6.06 -0.14
N ALA A 511 38.21 -6.62 -1.32
CA ALA A 511 37.24 -7.51 -1.95
C ALA A 511 37.10 -8.83 -1.17
N VAL A 512 35.89 -9.16 -0.72
CA VAL A 512 35.61 -10.41 -0.03
C VAL A 512 35.43 -11.56 -1.02
N ASP A 513 34.78 -11.27 -2.14
CA ASP A 513 34.56 -12.17 -3.26
C ASP A 513 35.01 -11.50 -4.57
N LYS A 514 34.56 -12.00 -5.73
CA LYS A 514 34.85 -11.34 -7.02
C LYS A 514 34.04 -10.06 -7.15
N VAL A 515 34.68 -8.91 -7.01
CA VAL A 515 34.06 -7.58 -7.04
C VAL A 515 34.18 -6.94 -8.43
N ILE A 516 33.13 -6.28 -8.85
CA ILE A 516 33.11 -5.42 -10.05
C ILE A 516 32.67 -4.02 -9.60
N CYS A 517 33.48 -3.02 -9.89
CA CYS A 517 33.16 -1.61 -9.65
C CYS A 517 33.11 -0.81 -10.95
N TYR A 518 32.29 0.25 -10.94
CA TYR A 518 32.50 1.39 -11.83
C TYR A 518 33.36 2.41 -11.10
N VAL A 519 34.40 2.88 -11.75
CA VAL A 519 35.44 3.75 -11.17
C VAL A 519 35.43 5.07 -11.91
N LEU A 520 35.41 6.18 -11.17
CA LEU A 520 35.52 7.54 -11.69
C LEU A 520 36.73 8.22 -11.07
N SER A 521 37.64 8.75 -11.89
CA SER A 521 38.75 9.52 -11.40
C SER A 521 38.33 10.96 -11.06
N LYS A 522 39.08 11.59 -10.16
CA LYS A 522 38.88 12.99 -9.80
C LYS A 522 39.03 13.91 -11.03
N SER A 523 40.02 13.67 -11.86
CA SER A 523 40.26 14.45 -13.08
C SER A 523 39.08 14.35 -14.07
N GLU A 524 38.51 13.15 -14.28
CA GLU A 524 37.31 12.98 -15.13
C GLU A 524 36.11 13.68 -14.52
N PHE A 525 35.93 13.60 -13.21
CA PHE A 525 34.83 14.26 -12.49
C PHE A 525 34.93 15.80 -12.58
N GLU A 526 36.09 16.37 -12.44
CA GLU A 526 36.34 17.83 -12.57
C GLU A 526 36.05 18.35 -13.98
N VAL A 527 36.38 17.56 -15.00
CA VAL A 527 36.04 17.90 -16.40
C VAL A 527 34.54 17.87 -16.64
N ILE A 528 33.80 16.97 -15.98
CA ILE A 528 32.35 16.85 -16.12
C ILE A 528 31.62 17.98 -15.38
N LEU A 529 32.12 18.36 -14.20
CA LEU A 529 31.52 19.41 -13.37
C LEU A 529 32.21 20.76 -13.62
N GLN A 530 31.98 21.35 -14.77
CA GLN A 530 32.45 22.71 -15.09
C GLN A 530 31.61 23.80 -14.40
N ASP A 531 30.40 23.45 -13.89
CA ASP A 531 29.50 24.38 -13.22
C ASP A 531 29.85 24.51 -11.73
N ASP A 532 30.28 25.68 -11.33
CA ASP A 532 30.65 26.02 -9.95
C ASP A 532 29.47 25.86 -8.98
N THR A 533 28.23 26.09 -9.40
CA THR A 533 27.04 25.97 -8.57
C THR A 533 26.77 24.52 -8.17
N THR A 534 26.91 23.59 -9.11
CA THR A 534 26.77 22.15 -8.86
C THR A 534 27.91 21.63 -7.98
N LYS A 535 29.14 22.13 -8.19
CA LYS A 535 30.30 21.78 -7.36
C LYS A 535 30.11 22.26 -5.92
N GLU A 536 29.71 23.52 -5.73
CA GLU A 536 29.38 24.06 -4.39
C GLU A 536 28.28 23.30 -3.68
N TYR A 537 27.22 22.93 -4.41
CA TYR A 537 26.14 22.11 -3.89
C TYR A 537 26.64 20.73 -3.40
N LEU A 538 27.47 20.04 -4.18
CA LEU A 538 28.06 18.76 -3.80
C LEU A 538 29.02 18.89 -2.62
N MET A 539 29.81 19.97 -2.56
CA MET A 539 30.69 20.27 -1.41
C MET A 539 29.87 20.47 -0.13
N LYS A 540 28.76 21.21 -0.20
CA LYS A 540 27.84 21.37 0.95
C LYS A 540 27.25 20.03 1.38
N LYS A 541 26.86 19.18 0.43
CA LYS A 541 26.37 17.83 0.75
C LYS A 541 27.43 16.94 1.40
N LEU A 542 28.68 17.01 0.94
CA LEU A 542 29.76 16.24 1.51
C LEU A 542 30.07 16.70 2.94
N ALA A 543 30.12 18.02 3.16
CA ALA A 543 30.32 18.59 4.49
C ALA A 543 29.24 18.16 5.51
N LEU A 544 28.00 17.93 5.06
CA LEU A 544 26.93 17.39 5.88
C LEU A 544 27.13 15.90 6.24
N GLN A 545 27.97 15.18 5.49
CA GLN A 545 28.37 13.80 5.80
C GLN A 545 29.63 13.72 6.68
N ASP A 546 30.11 14.88 7.21
CA ASP A 546 31.31 14.97 8.02
C ASP A 546 31.42 13.87 9.05
N THR A 547 32.42 13.02 8.90
CA THR A 547 32.70 11.89 9.79
C THR A 547 33.36 12.32 11.10
N GLU A 548 33.83 13.56 11.22
CA GLU A 548 34.50 14.09 12.41
C GLU A 548 33.53 14.42 13.56
N ILE A 549 32.21 14.55 13.29
CA ILE A 549 31.25 14.78 14.36
C ILE A 549 30.98 13.46 15.11
N SER A 550 31.50 13.37 16.31
CA SER A 550 31.18 12.28 17.28
C SER A 550 30.33 12.82 18.43
N LEU A 551 29.71 11.95 19.21
CA LEU A 551 28.94 12.36 20.40
C LEU A 551 29.85 13.12 21.41
N GLU A 552 31.12 12.71 21.50
CA GLU A 552 32.09 13.34 22.39
C GLU A 552 32.51 14.75 21.90
N SER A 553 32.38 15.04 20.61
CA SER A 553 32.69 16.35 20.03
C SER A 553 31.56 17.36 20.18
N LEU A 554 30.38 16.92 20.65
CA LEU A 554 29.20 17.75 20.82
C LEU A 554 29.03 18.21 22.27
N HIS A 555 28.94 19.52 22.47
CA HIS A 555 28.74 20.13 23.78
C HIS A 555 27.30 20.62 23.91
N TYR A 556 26.66 20.26 25.02
CA TYR A 556 25.29 20.67 25.36
C TYR A 556 25.21 22.18 25.62
N ILE A 557 24.18 22.83 25.07
CA ILE A 557 23.88 24.24 25.33
C ILE A 557 22.63 24.37 26.19
N LYS A 558 21.48 23.90 25.67
CA LYS A 558 20.19 23.99 26.40
C LYS A 558 19.19 22.94 25.87
N PHE A 559 18.20 22.67 26.70
CA PHE A 559 17.04 21.86 26.32
C PHE A 559 16.09 22.69 25.44
N LEU A 560 15.64 22.13 24.30
CA LEU A 560 14.72 22.80 23.38
C LEU A 560 13.28 22.30 23.55
N GLY A 561 13.08 21.02 23.87
CA GLY A 561 11.74 20.48 24.04
C GLY A 561 11.70 18.97 24.19
N LYS A 562 10.55 18.46 24.60
CA LYS A 562 10.25 17.03 24.71
C LYS A 562 9.07 16.68 23.81
N GLY A 563 9.27 15.82 22.85
CA GLY A 563 8.22 15.28 22.00
C GLY A 563 7.75 13.89 22.46
N LYS A 564 6.75 13.34 21.78
CA LYS A 564 6.18 12.02 22.06
C LYS A 564 7.23 10.89 22.07
N PHE A 565 8.30 11.02 21.29
CA PHE A 565 9.28 9.97 21.05
C PHE A 565 10.68 10.26 21.60
N GLY A 566 10.91 11.40 22.21
CA GLY A 566 12.22 11.74 22.74
C GLY A 566 12.39 13.20 23.12
N SER A 567 13.59 13.57 23.51
CA SER A 567 13.98 14.93 23.87
C SER A 567 14.84 15.57 22.80
N VAL A 568 14.71 16.86 22.62
CA VAL A 568 15.52 17.67 21.70
C VAL A 568 16.31 18.69 22.51
N SER A 569 17.61 18.73 22.24
CA SER A 569 18.54 19.68 22.89
C SER A 569 19.35 20.42 21.85
N LEU A 570 19.74 21.63 22.19
CA LEU A 570 20.70 22.43 21.43
C LEU A 570 22.11 22.01 21.81
N VAL A 571 22.91 21.72 20.81
CA VAL A 571 24.32 21.33 20.97
C VAL A 571 25.20 22.09 19.98
N HIS A 572 26.48 22.21 20.28
CA HIS A 572 27.46 22.77 19.34
C HIS A 572 28.70 21.89 19.27
N ASN A 573 29.35 21.93 18.14
CA ASN A 573 30.76 21.56 18.02
C ASN A 573 31.58 22.86 17.89
N LYS A 574 32.91 22.75 17.73
CA LYS A 574 33.83 23.91 17.59
C LYS A 574 33.44 24.90 16.47
N LYS A 575 32.63 24.48 15.50
CA LYS A 575 32.33 25.24 14.28
C LYS A 575 30.87 25.65 14.12
N ASN A 576 29.93 24.79 14.55
CA ASN A 576 28.51 24.94 14.21
C ASN A 576 27.58 24.57 15.37
N ILE A 577 26.34 25.05 15.31
CA ILE A 577 25.27 24.76 16.26
C ILE A 577 24.26 23.81 15.60
N TYR A 578 23.78 22.83 16.37
CA TYR A 578 22.87 21.80 15.92
C TYR A 578 21.76 21.55 16.93
N ALA A 579 20.66 20.97 16.49
CA ALA A 579 19.70 20.34 17.38
C ALA A 579 19.92 18.83 17.39
N ILE A 580 19.92 18.19 18.57
CA ILE A 580 20.07 16.76 18.74
C ILE A 580 18.81 16.16 19.33
N LYS A 581 18.16 15.26 18.62
CA LYS A 581 17.00 14.49 19.10
C LYS A 581 17.48 13.18 19.66
N ALA A 582 17.26 12.95 20.96
CA ALA A 582 17.63 11.74 21.66
C ALA A 582 16.40 10.85 21.92
N ILE A 583 16.46 9.58 21.55
CA ILE A 583 15.38 8.60 21.72
C ILE A 583 15.95 7.40 22.49
N SER A 584 15.27 6.99 23.56
CA SER A 584 15.71 5.87 24.39
C SER A 584 15.68 4.55 23.62
N ARG A 585 16.80 3.82 23.61
CA ARG A 585 16.88 2.49 23.01
C ARG A 585 15.94 1.49 23.66
N LYS A 586 15.79 1.56 24.99
CA LYS A 586 14.84 0.70 25.72
C LYS A 586 13.40 0.89 25.25
N SER A 587 13.02 2.14 24.91
CA SER A 587 11.69 2.44 24.35
C SER A 587 11.55 1.90 22.93
N VAL A 588 12.58 2.05 22.11
CA VAL A 588 12.61 1.55 20.73
C VAL A 588 12.58 0.01 20.69
N GLU A 589 13.26 -0.66 21.60
CA GLU A 589 13.31 -2.13 21.70
C GLU A 589 12.00 -2.73 22.22
N ARG A 590 11.32 -2.04 23.15
CA ARG A 590 10.03 -2.50 23.69
C ARG A 590 8.86 -2.36 22.70
N GLU A 591 8.87 -1.33 21.89
CA GLU A 591 7.79 -1.03 20.96
C GLU A 591 8.26 -1.15 19.50
N LYS A 592 7.98 -2.29 18.86
CA LYS A 592 8.30 -2.52 17.41
C LYS A 592 7.80 -1.39 16.50
N ILE A 593 6.70 -0.73 16.88
CA ILE A 593 6.12 0.40 16.15
C ILE A 593 7.05 1.62 16.23
N LEU A 594 7.62 1.93 17.41
CA LEU A 594 8.57 3.02 17.60
C LEU A 594 9.86 2.80 16.80
N ALA A 595 10.35 1.57 16.76
CA ALA A 595 11.51 1.21 15.93
C ALA A 595 11.24 1.51 14.46
N LYS A 596 10.06 1.13 13.96
CA LYS A 596 9.66 1.39 12.57
C LYS A 596 9.53 2.90 12.28
N TYR A 597 8.96 3.67 13.20
CA TYR A 597 8.87 5.13 13.07
C TYR A 597 10.24 5.79 13.04
N PHE A 598 11.15 5.41 13.93
CA PHE A 598 12.51 5.95 13.97
C PHE A 598 13.29 5.67 12.69
N VAL A 599 13.23 4.42 12.20
CA VAL A 599 13.89 4.03 10.94
C VAL A 599 13.28 4.79 9.75
N ASN A 600 11.97 4.94 9.71
CA ASN A 600 11.28 5.68 8.65
C ASN A 600 11.59 7.19 8.72
N GLU A 601 11.54 7.80 9.91
CA GLU A 601 11.91 9.22 10.11
C GLU A 601 13.32 9.47 9.60
N ARG A 602 14.29 8.64 10.01
CA ARG A 602 15.67 8.71 9.53
C ARG A 602 15.75 8.56 8.01
N LYS A 603 15.06 7.58 7.43
CA LYS A 603 15.06 7.32 5.99
C LYS A 603 14.47 8.51 5.21
N ILE A 604 13.36 9.05 5.67
CA ILE A 604 12.69 10.21 5.07
C ILE A 604 13.59 11.44 5.16
N MET A 605 14.14 11.77 6.34
CA MET A 605 15.03 12.92 6.51
C MET A 605 16.29 12.81 5.68
N LEU A 606 16.86 11.61 5.50
CA LEU A 606 17.98 11.36 4.58
C LEU A 606 17.59 11.48 3.11
N SER A 607 16.34 11.24 2.78
CA SER A 607 15.85 11.28 1.40
C SER A 607 15.37 12.66 0.96
N LEU A 608 15.04 13.55 1.88
CA LEU A 608 14.52 14.88 1.59
C LEU A 608 15.65 15.92 1.58
N ASP A 609 15.62 16.78 0.57
CA ASP A 609 16.43 17.98 0.47
C ASP A 609 15.53 19.10 -0.03
N HIS A 610 14.92 19.82 0.90
CA HIS A 610 13.94 20.84 0.61
C HIS A 610 14.11 22.01 1.60
N PRO A 611 14.06 23.28 1.17
CA PRO A 611 14.32 24.44 2.02
C PRO A 611 13.39 24.56 3.23
N PHE A 612 12.18 23.98 3.18
CA PHE A 612 11.21 23.99 4.28
C PHE A 612 11.20 22.69 5.10
N VAL A 613 12.16 21.78 4.90
CA VAL A 613 12.30 20.57 5.69
C VAL A 613 13.65 20.55 6.38
N VAL A 614 13.63 20.37 7.71
CA VAL A 614 14.82 20.31 8.54
C VAL A 614 15.78 19.23 8.06
N LYS A 615 17.06 19.58 7.84
CA LYS A 615 18.08 18.66 7.31
C LYS A 615 18.67 17.81 8.43
N MET A 616 18.79 16.51 8.17
CA MET A 616 19.52 15.61 9.04
C MET A 616 21.01 15.66 8.71
N VAL A 617 21.84 15.95 9.72
CA VAL A 617 23.30 16.02 9.60
C VAL A 617 23.90 14.63 9.82
N LYS A 618 23.52 13.95 10.92
CA LYS A 618 24.09 12.65 11.27
C LYS A 618 23.13 11.83 12.15
N SER A 619 23.18 10.51 12.05
CA SER A 619 22.57 9.62 13.05
C SER A 619 23.65 8.94 13.85
N MET A 620 23.51 8.91 15.17
CA MET A 620 24.48 8.35 16.12
C MET A 620 23.78 7.47 17.14
N LYS A 621 24.50 6.61 17.82
CA LYS A 621 23.96 5.78 18.90
C LYS A 621 25.01 5.57 19.99
N ASN A 622 24.54 5.42 21.22
CA ASN A 622 25.32 4.87 22.32
C ASN A 622 24.57 3.70 22.96
N GLN A 623 25.02 3.26 24.14
CA GLN A 623 24.39 2.11 24.83
C GLN A 623 22.92 2.36 25.20
N ASN A 624 22.53 3.62 25.48
CA ASN A 624 21.23 3.98 26.04
C ASN A 624 20.29 4.69 25.04
N PHE A 625 20.85 5.39 24.05
CA PHE A 625 20.08 6.27 23.16
C PHE A 625 20.48 6.11 21.68
N CYS A 626 19.50 6.37 20.82
CA CYS A 626 19.69 6.67 19.41
C CYS A 626 19.52 8.19 19.23
N PHE A 627 20.38 8.81 18.42
CA PHE A 627 20.41 10.23 18.21
C PHE A 627 20.24 10.57 16.73
N LEU A 628 19.44 11.62 16.46
CA LEU A 628 19.39 12.30 15.18
C LEU A 628 19.94 13.72 15.38
N LEU A 629 21.08 13.99 14.78
CA LEU A 629 21.67 15.33 14.72
C LEU A 629 21.09 16.04 13.51
N ILE A 630 20.43 17.16 13.73
CA ILE A 630 19.73 17.94 12.71
C ILE A 630 20.22 19.38 12.72
N GLU A 631 20.05 20.10 11.63
CA GLU A 631 20.34 21.54 11.60
C GLU A 631 19.50 22.27 12.64
N PHE A 632 20.06 23.31 13.21
CA PHE A 632 19.31 24.19 14.12
C PHE A 632 18.75 25.36 13.31
N ILE A 633 17.42 25.52 13.40
CA ILE A 633 16.71 26.66 12.83
C ILE A 633 16.37 27.61 13.97
N ASN A 634 16.90 28.82 13.91
CA ASN A 634 16.61 29.85 14.90
C ASN A 634 15.29 30.53 14.56
N GLY A 635 14.29 30.36 15.43
CA GLY A 635 12.94 30.89 15.25
C GLY A 635 12.00 30.49 16.37
N THR A 636 10.77 30.96 16.29
CA THR A 636 9.67 30.60 17.20
C THR A 636 8.66 29.70 16.48
N ASN A 637 7.90 28.90 17.23
CA ASN A 637 6.81 28.12 16.66
C ASN A 637 5.69 29.05 16.15
N LEU A 638 5.02 28.63 15.07
CA LEU A 638 3.87 29.35 14.51
C LEU A 638 2.68 29.45 15.50
N ASP A 639 2.64 28.57 16.50
CA ASP A 639 1.60 28.53 17.53
C ASP A 639 1.90 29.46 18.73
N GLN A 640 2.99 30.20 18.70
CA GLN A 640 3.36 31.24 19.65
C GLN A 640 3.25 32.65 19.03
#